data_0c36128fc314544a7607e3b1cf3aa06b
#
_entry.id   0c36128fc314544a7607e3b1cf3aa06b
#
_cell.length_a   1.000
_cell.length_b   1.000
_cell.length_c   1.000
_cell.angle_alpha   90.00
_cell.angle_beta   90.00
_cell.angle_gamma   90.00
#
_symmetry.space_group_name_H-M   'P 1'
#
loop_
_entity.id
_entity.type
_entity.pdbx_description
1 polymer ?
#
loop_
_entity_poly.entity_id
_entity_poly.type
_entity_poly.pdbx_seq_one_letter_code
_entity_poly.pdbx_strand_id
1 'polypeptide(L)'
;MKKILFFYIPFIFLISVFLSFGILKLKIQGDIFKALPSQDPYVKLFDRIGEEFKGNMIGMVILEGKPDIFNEKTFKKIAELTEEYKKIKGVSSCLSLTDIMDIRKIEEGIEITKLVPANYIPKNKREFDSLRSYIMSKKRFKGVIVSENGKYASIIIRFSQNEDREKVAKEIKRLTEIKKGDFKVYYSGLPFTILSGSETIRKEILKLTPFAFLILFLILFLSFGDFKAVFLIFIPPALSLLWILGIMGFLNVPLSIVSNILPVVIPVVGSAYGIHLLNSYFKYGKNIKEAFNQIWIPIFMSGITTFAGFLSLIFTQLDVIKKFGIFTSIGVLFCLFFTLTFLPILLSFFKIKKIKEEIDFPPVPFMRKISEIVIKDKFLTISISLLIFLISLIFIFKIKREVNMISYFSKKDPVRITTELVMKEFGGSMPSYILFEVEDFKDPTVLKMMKYIEDEIEKYPYLKHSQSISDFIGEMNELLTGFNSIPDSKEKVENLYFLIDGKPEIEMVVSKDYKKALIQMVSGIGETKIDREISLKIEEILNKISKKYITIDVDSLPVEFREKIINDYVDFYTKIIKNSINSNDTSKIKNVLLSFFRDNLYENKKKEIAFKELDKYFGSEEAIFKIKDEKKKKIIINEIINSSNIENVLHKYFRNLKNEDVEILKEEIEEIIYEAKRKGFVEEFSKDFQDKEKLKNYLYEFTGKKIIIPYKEDLNFGKILEMNIYYSGIPIIYRRIDDNLLKSQIQSLLMVIILVFIFVTIEWRSIIGGIFSMIPILFTIIFYFGILGFFHIPLDAANVLIAPIIIGIGIDYTIHVLSKIKKEIKFLEYEEAFKKMFLETGKAVIVNALSVAFGFLVLIFGNFIPIKRFGILIFITMIISSISALFLLPKFLFLIKPKFIKK
;
A
#
# COMPACT_ATOMS: atom_id res chain seq x y z
N MET A 1 17.43 -28.55 46.67
CA MET A 1 16.64 -27.35 46.43
C MET A 1 17.33 -26.02 46.76
N LYS A 2 17.76 -25.76 48.02
CA LYS A 2 18.41 -24.47 48.40
C LYS A 2 19.66 -24.09 47.57
N LYS A 3 20.54 -25.05 47.23
CA LYS A 3 21.75 -24.81 46.41
C LYS A 3 21.41 -24.46 44.95
N ILE A 4 20.41 -25.08 44.33
CA ILE A 4 19.97 -24.77 42.97
C ILE A 4 19.37 -23.37 42.92
N LEU A 5 18.66 -22.99 43.96
CA LEU A 5 18.06 -21.64 44.09
C LEU A 5 19.12 -20.53 44.13
N PHE A 6 20.23 -20.77 44.85
CA PHE A 6 21.29 -19.78 44.99
C PHE A 6 21.95 -19.40 43.66
N PHE A 7 21.96 -20.30 42.67
CA PHE A 7 22.48 -20.02 41.34
C PHE A 7 21.39 -19.61 40.33
N TYR A 8 20.18 -20.18 40.48
CA TYR A 8 19.12 -19.98 39.47
C TYR A 8 18.52 -18.58 39.47
N ILE A 9 18.24 -18.01 40.65
CA ILE A 9 17.68 -16.64 40.74
C ILE A 9 18.66 -15.57 40.26
N PRO A 10 19.95 -15.55 40.69
CA PRO A 10 20.95 -14.63 40.16
C PRO A 10 21.18 -14.78 38.66
N PHE A 11 21.12 -15.99 38.12
CA PHE A 11 21.27 -16.29 36.71
C PHE A 11 20.12 -15.64 35.87
N ILE A 12 18.87 -15.86 36.29
CA ILE A 12 17.70 -15.21 35.64
C ILE A 12 17.82 -13.69 35.75
N PHE A 13 18.19 -13.16 36.89
CA PHE A 13 18.36 -11.74 37.12
C PHE A 13 19.43 -11.14 36.18
N LEU A 14 20.59 -11.77 36.08
CA LEU A 14 21.69 -11.31 35.22
C LEU A 14 21.29 -11.30 33.75
N ILE A 15 20.61 -12.35 33.26
CA ILE A 15 20.09 -12.40 31.88
C ILE A 15 19.04 -11.32 31.68
N SER A 16 18.15 -11.12 32.66
CA SER A 16 17.10 -10.09 32.55
C SER A 16 17.69 -8.68 32.49
N VAL A 17 18.73 -8.39 33.29
CA VAL A 17 19.48 -7.13 33.20
C VAL A 17 20.15 -7.00 31.84
N PHE A 18 20.83 -8.03 31.35
CA PHE A 18 21.45 -8.00 30.03
C PHE A 18 20.42 -7.75 28.93
N LEU A 19 19.29 -8.46 28.91
CA LEU A 19 18.24 -8.30 27.91
C LEU A 19 17.52 -6.95 28.00
N SER A 20 17.48 -6.32 29.19
CA SER A 20 16.90 -4.98 29.32
C SER A 20 17.65 -3.92 28.50
N PHE A 21 18.96 -4.08 28.28
CA PHE A 21 19.71 -3.22 27.36
C PHE A 21 19.28 -3.40 25.90
N GLY A 22 18.77 -4.59 25.52
CA GLY A 22 18.19 -4.82 24.22
C GLY A 22 16.93 -3.99 23.98
N ILE A 23 16.11 -3.76 25.02
CA ILE A 23 14.88 -2.95 24.91
C ILE A 23 15.22 -1.51 24.52
N LEU A 24 16.34 -0.98 24.97
CA LEU A 24 16.79 0.37 24.59
C LEU A 24 17.13 0.50 23.10
N LYS A 25 17.46 -0.63 22.45
CA LYS A 25 17.72 -0.69 20.99
C LYS A 25 16.46 -0.99 20.16
N LEU A 26 15.34 -1.29 20.81
CA LEU A 26 14.11 -1.71 20.14
C LEU A 26 13.54 -0.55 19.33
N LYS A 27 13.42 -0.77 18.02
CA LYS A 27 12.85 0.18 17.07
C LYS A 27 11.35 -0.05 16.93
N ILE A 28 10.63 1.03 16.62
CA ILE A 28 9.20 0.97 16.25
C ILE A 28 9.11 1.26 14.76
N GLN A 29 8.25 0.56 14.05
CA GLN A 29 8.11 0.66 12.62
C GLN A 29 6.66 0.74 12.22
N GLY A 30 6.23 1.93 11.80
CA GLY A 30 4.89 2.19 11.27
C GLY A 30 4.72 1.83 9.78
N ASP A 31 5.77 1.30 9.13
CA ASP A 31 5.78 1.02 7.70
C ASP A 31 5.16 -0.34 7.38
N ILE A 32 3.95 -0.35 6.81
CA ILE A 32 3.26 -1.56 6.38
C ILE A 32 3.81 -2.11 5.05
N PHE A 33 4.52 -1.31 4.24
CA PHE A 33 5.12 -1.79 3.00
C PHE A 33 6.15 -2.87 3.24
N LYS A 34 6.78 -2.85 4.41
CA LYS A 34 7.65 -3.94 4.87
C LYS A 34 6.88 -5.19 5.32
N ALA A 35 5.57 -5.25 5.09
CA ALA A 35 4.80 -6.48 5.29
C ALA A 35 5.09 -7.54 4.23
N LEU A 36 5.37 -7.13 3.00
CA LEU A 36 5.81 -8.05 1.95
C LEU A 36 7.30 -8.41 2.12
N PRO A 37 7.69 -9.63 1.71
CA PRO A 37 9.10 -9.97 1.61
C PRO A 37 9.84 -9.03 0.66
N SER A 38 11.06 -8.64 1.00
CA SER A 38 11.92 -7.81 0.12
C SER A 38 12.24 -8.48 -1.23
N GLN A 39 11.98 -9.78 -1.34
CA GLN A 39 12.14 -10.55 -2.57
C GLN A 39 10.95 -10.44 -3.53
N ASP A 40 9.83 -9.86 -3.12
CA ASP A 40 8.67 -9.68 -4.00
C ASP A 40 9.07 -8.82 -5.21
N PRO A 41 8.73 -9.24 -6.45
CA PRO A 41 9.17 -8.54 -7.67
C PRO A 41 8.73 -7.08 -7.74
N TYR A 42 7.52 -6.77 -7.26
CA TYR A 42 6.99 -5.40 -7.28
C TYR A 42 7.67 -4.51 -6.23
N VAL A 43 8.02 -5.06 -5.07
CA VAL A 43 8.81 -4.35 -4.04
C VAL A 43 10.21 -4.08 -4.55
N LYS A 44 10.88 -5.07 -5.13
CA LYS A 44 12.21 -4.89 -5.74
C LYS A 44 12.21 -3.83 -6.84
N LEU A 45 11.21 -3.86 -7.71
CA LEU A 45 11.10 -2.86 -8.77
C LEU A 45 10.83 -1.46 -8.19
N PHE A 46 9.97 -1.36 -7.17
CA PHE A 46 9.70 -0.11 -6.48
C PHE A 46 10.96 0.49 -5.84
N ASP A 47 11.75 -0.35 -5.15
CA ASP A 47 13.01 0.08 -4.54
C ASP A 47 14.05 0.48 -5.60
N ARG A 48 14.18 -0.29 -6.68
CA ARG A 48 15.06 0.03 -7.81
C ARG A 48 14.71 1.40 -8.45
N ILE A 49 13.41 1.66 -8.67
CA ILE A 49 12.96 2.98 -9.15
C ILE A 49 13.42 4.08 -8.17
N GLY A 50 13.33 3.83 -6.87
CA GLY A 50 13.78 4.77 -5.86
C GLY A 50 15.28 5.07 -5.90
N GLU A 51 16.10 4.08 -6.22
CA GLU A 51 17.54 4.24 -6.35
C GLU A 51 17.92 4.99 -7.64
N GLU A 52 17.31 4.64 -8.75
CA GLU A 52 17.65 5.18 -10.07
C GLU A 52 17.12 6.60 -10.31
N PHE A 53 15.93 6.94 -9.75
CA PHE A 53 15.23 8.21 -9.99
C PHE A 53 15.14 9.12 -8.77
N LYS A 54 16.16 9.08 -7.90
CA LYS A 54 16.32 9.94 -6.73
C LYS A 54 15.21 9.85 -5.67
N GLY A 55 14.55 8.71 -5.57
CA GLY A 55 13.52 8.42 -4.55
C GLY A 55 12.15 8.07 -5.13
N ASN A 56 11.52 7.09 -4.49
CA ASN A 56 10.20 6.57 -4.87
C ASN A 56 9.09 6.98 -3.90
N MET A 57 9.43 7.72 -2.85
CA MET A 57 8.47 8.16 -1.85
C MET A 57 8.30 9.67 -1.86
N ILE A 58 7.05 10.08 -1.89
CA ILE A 58 6.63 11.47 -1.95
C ILE A 58 5.92 11.82 -0.65
N GLY A 59 6.32 12.95 -0.04
CA GLY A 59 5.60 13.63 1.02
C GLY A 59 5.06 14.96 0.52
N MET A 60 3.96 15.41 1.08
CA MET A 60 3.34 16.71 0.77
C MET A 60 3.15 17.50 2.05
N VAL A 61 3.63 18.74 2.06
CA VAL A 61 3.31 19.74 3.07
C VAL A 61 2.38 20.76 2.43
N ILE A 62 1.16 20.88 2.96
CA ILE A 62 0.08 21.64 2.36
C ILE A 62 -0.25 22.82 3.25
N LEU A 63 -0.19 24.04 2.67
CA LEU A 63 -0.53 25.29 3.35
C LEU A 63 -1.94 25.73 2.94
N GLU A 64 -2.77 26.08 3.92
CA GLU A 64 -4.09 26.66 3.69
C GLU A 64 -3.99 28.20 3.60
N GLY A 65 -4.39 28.76 2.45
CA GLY A 65 -4.46 30.21 2.24
C GLY A 65 -5.71 30.84 2.83
N LYS A 66 -5.65 32.14 3.12
CA LYS A 66 -6.78 32.92 3.64
C LYS A 66 -6.90 34.24 2.86
N PRO A 67 -7.92 34.45 2.01
CA PRO A 67 -9.02 33.52 1.63
C PRO A 67 -8.54 32.40 0.67
N ASP A 68 -7.47 32.63 -0.09
CA ASP A 68 -6.80 31.71 -1.00
C ASP A 68 -5.28 31.86 -0.90
N ILE A 69 -4.54 31.10 -1.73
CA ILE A 69 -3.07 31.11 -1.68
C ILE A 69 -2.44 32.28 -2.45
N PHE A 70 -3.21 33.01 -3.30
CA PHE A 70 -2.66 34.03 -4.22
C PHE A 70 -2.45 35.36 -3.50
N ASN A 71 -1.51 35.39 -2.58
CA ASN A 71 -1.09 36.57 -1.83
C ASN A 71 0.40 36.50 -1.46
N GLU A 72 1.02 37.66 -1.28
CA GLU A 72 2.45 37.80 -1.00
C GLU A 72 2.90 37.00 0.25
N LYS A 73 2.09 37.02 1.32
CA LYS A 73 2.42 36.33 2.59
C LYS A 73 2.54 34.82 2.38
N THR A 74 1.63 34.21 1.60
CA THR A 74 1.63 32.79 1.31
C THR A 74 2.81 32.39 0.42
N PHE A 75 3.08 33.15 -0.64
CA PHE A 75 4.21 32.87 -1.54
C PHE A 75 5.56 32.99 -0.85
N LYS A 76 5.77 34.04 -0.02
CA LYS A 76 6.96 34.16 0.81
C LYS A 76 7.15 33.00 1.76
N LYS A 77 6.04 32.51 2.37
CA LYS A 77 6.10 31.36 3.28
C LYS A 77 6.44 30.06 2.55
N ILE A 78 5.86 29.84 1.36
CA ILE A 78 6.18 28.70 0.51
C ILE A 78 7.67 28.73 0.12
N ALA A 79 8.18 29.88 -0.31
CA ALA A 79 9.59 30.04 -0.68
C ALA A 79 10.51 29.73 0.53
N GLU A 80 10.22 30.31 1.69
CA GLU A 80 10.98 30.07 2.92
C GLU A 80 11.04 28.58 3.27
N LEU A 81 9.89 27.92 3.34
CA LEU A 81 9.82 26.49 3.70
C LEU A 81 10.49 25.60 2.65
N THR A 82 10.32 25.93 1.36
CA THR A 82 10.95 25.16 0.27
C THR A 82 12.47 25.17 0.38
N GLU A 83 13.07 26.35 0.60
CA GLU A 83 14.53 26.47 0.74
C GLU A 83 15.05 25.80 2.02
N GLU A 84 14.30 25.84 3.10
CA GLU A 84 14.67 25.15 4.33
C GLU A 84 14.61 23.62 4.19
N TYR A 85 13.57 23.08 3.50
CA TYR A 85 13.47 21.64 3.30
C TYR A 85 14.58 21.07 2.42
N LYS A 86 15.05 21.83 1.42
CA LYS A 86 16.19 21.42 0.57
C LYS A 86 17.48 21.23 1.36
N LYS A 87 17.64 21.91 2.50
CA LYS A 87 18.82 21.77 3.37
C LYS A 87 18.79 20.50 4.23
N ILE A 88 17.63 19.84 4.35
CA ILE A 88 17.49 18.65 5.20
C ILE A 88 18.14 17.46 4.49
N LYS A 89 19.11 16.83 5.16
CA LYS A 89 19.71 15.59 4.69
C LYS A 89 18.63 14.50 4.53
N GLY A 90 18.52 13.91 3.33
CA GLY A 90 17.51 12.92 3.01
C GLY A 90 16.32 13.48 2.23
N VAL A 91 16.28 14.79 1.96
CA VAL A 91 15.44 15.40 0.95
C VAL A 91 16.21 15.43 -0.37
N SER A 92 15.70 14.75 -1.40
CA SER A 92 16.34 14.71 -2.72
C SER A 92 15.88 15.85 -3.62
N SER A 93 14.62 16.26 -3.49
CA SER A 93 14.09 17.44 -4.20
C SER A 93 12.83 17.97 -3.52
N CYS A 94 12.52 19.24 -3.77
CA CYS A 94 11.29 19.91 -3.39
C CYS A 94 10.68 20.58 -4.61
N LEU A 95 9.39 20.40 -4.83
CA LEU A 95 8.63 21.10 -5.84
C LEU A 95 7.55 21.93 -5.17
N SER A 96 7.53 23.22 -5.49
CA SER A 96 6.54 24.18 -4.97
C SER A 96 6.28 25.28 -5.99
N LEU A 97 5.32 26.15 -5.72
CA LEU A 97 5.02 27.31 -6.60
C LEU A 97 6.26 28.19 -6.88
N THR A 98 7.21 28.22 -5.97
CA THR A 98 8.41 29.06 -6.09
C THR A 98 9.64 28.31 -6.62
N ASP A 99 9.51 27.03 -6.90
CA ASP A 99 10.65 26.21 -7.34
C ASP A 99 10.35 25.34 -8.57
N ILE A 100 9.08 25.12 -8.92
CA ILE A 100 8.71 24.33 -10.09
C ILE A 100 9.09 25.04 -11.38
N MET A 101 9.59 24.26 -12.35
CA MET A 101 9.93 24.71 -13.68
C MET A 101 8.68 25.12 -14.47
N ASP A 102 8.78 26.23 -15.19
CA ASP A 102 7.77 26.73 -16.13
C ASP A 102 8.40 26.91 -17.51
N ILE A 103 7.64 26.58 -18.55
CA ILE A 103 8.06 26.64 -19.95
C ILE A 103 7.18 27.67 -20.65
N ARG A 104 7.77 28.74 -21.15
CA ARG A 104 7.08 29.86 -21.76
C ARG A 104 7.57 30.16 -23.16
N LYS A 105 6.68 30.58 -24.02
CA LYS A 105 7.02 31.12 -25.33
C LYS A 105 7.50 32.57 -25.18
N ILE A 106 8.63 32.87 -25.80
CA ILE A 106 9.16 34.23 -25.99
C ILE A 106 9.22 34.57 -27.49
N GLU A 107 9.57 35.77 -27.83
CA GLU A 107 9.60 36.20 -29.25
C GLU A 107 10.56 35.36 -30.09
N GLU A 108 11.71 34.98 -29.51
CA GLU A 108 12.76 34.23 -30.21
C GLU A 108 12.88 32.74 -29.73
N GLY A 109 11.77 32.12 -29.27
CA GLY A 109 11.85 30.69 -28.91
C GLY A 109 11.14 30.32 -27.61
N ILE A 110 11.81 29.48 -26.81
CA ILE A 110 11.31 28.95 -25.54
C ILE A 110 12.22 29.35 -24.40
N GLU A 111 11.61 29.91 -23.35
CA GLU A 111 12.29 30.23 -22.10
C GLU A 111 11.88 29.21 -21.02
N ILE A 112 12.88 28.71 -20.28
CA ILE A 112 12.69 27.77 -19.19
C ILE A 112 13.15 28.39 -17.89
N THR A 113 12.21 28.76 -17.03
CA THR A 113 12.44 29.45 -15.77
C THR A 113 11.68 28.77 -14.62
N LYS A 114 11.81 29.30 -13.39
CA LYS A 114 10.88 28.94 -12.32
C LYS A 114 9.57 29.68 -12.51
N LEU A 115 8.46 29.00 -12.14
CA LEU A 115 7.11 29.56 -12.27
C LEU A 115 6.98 30.91 -11.54
N VAL A 116 7.42 30.99 -10.30
CA VAL A 116 7.55 32.23 -9.52
C VAL A 116 8.88 32.21 -8.79
N PRO A 117 9.93 32.80 -9.34
CA PRO A 117 11.20 32.87 -8.65
C PRO A 117 11.08 33.57 -7.29
N ALA A 118 11.76 33.05 -6.27
CA ALA A 118 11.65 33.54 -4.88
C ALA A 118 12.04 35.03 -4.73
N ASN A 119 12.87 35.56 -5.64
CA ASN A 119 13.26 36.95 -5.71
C ASN A 119 12.25 37.84 -6.47
N TYR A 120 11.26 37.25 -7.14
CA TYR A 120 10.25 37.98 -7.92
C TYR A 120 8.83 37.50 -7.56
N ILE A 121 8.43 37.69 -6.30
CA ILE A 121 7.06 37.41 -5.85
C ILE A 121 6.17 38.63 -6.19
N PRO A 122 5.00 38.45 -6.83
CA PRO A 122 4.05 39.52 -7.12
C PRO A 122 3.70 40.32 -5.88
N LYS A 123 3.49 41.62 -6.03
CA LYS A 123 3.19 42.54 -4.91
C LYS A 123 1.77 43.13 -5.00
N ASN A 124 1.18 43.17 -6.18
CA ASN A 124 -0.12 43.80 -6.38
C ASN A 124 -1.18 42.75 -6.80
N LYS A 125 -2.45 43.10 -6.58
CA LYS A 125 -3.59 42.23 -6.86
C LYS A 125 -3.69 41.85 -8.35
N ARG A 126 -3.40 42.72 -9.26
CA ARG A 126 -3.52 42.45 -10.71
C ARG A 126 -2.50 41.37 -11.15
N GLU A 127 -1.29 41.44 -10.65
CA GLU A 127 -0.25 40.42 -10.92
C GLU A 127 -0.67 39.03 -10.35
N PHE A 128 -1.24 39.02 -9.14
CA PHE A 128 -1.76 37.77 -8.56
C PHE A 128 -2.96 37.23 -9.33
N ASP A 129 -3.88 38.05 -9.80
CA ASP A 129 -5.04 37.64 -10.61
C ASP A 129 -4.59 37.06 -11.96
N SER A 130 -3.60 37.66 -12.60
CA SER A 130 -2.99 37.15 -13.84
C SER A 130 -2.29 35.82 -13.60
N LEU A 131 -1.45 35.73 -12.55
CA LEU A 131 -0.75 34.51 -12.17
C LEU A 131 -1.72 33.39 -11.81
N ARG A 132 -2.81 33.71 -11.09
CA ARG A 132 -3.89 32.76 -10.77
C ARG A 132 -4.49 32.17 -12.03
N SER A 133 -4.88 33.05 -13.00
CA SER A 133 -5.47 32.60 -14.25
C SER A 133 -4.53 31.68 -15.02
N TYR A 134 -3.25 32.01 -15.07
CA TYR A 134 -2.23 31.21 -15.70
C TYR A 134 -2.06 29.85 -15.02
N ILE A 135 -1.84 29.82 -13.71
CA ILE A 135 -1.65 28.57 -12.95
C ILE A 135 -2.88 27.66 -13.06
N MET A 136 -4.08 28.23 -12.94
CA MET A 136 -5.33 27.48 -12.97
C MET A 136 -5.70 26.95 -14.37
N SER A 137 -5.08 27.48 -15.44
CA SER A 137 -5.23 26.98 -16.80
C SER A 137 -4.33 25.79 -17.14
N LYS A 138 -3.24 25.61 -16.40
CA LYS A 138 -2.23 24.58 -16.68
C LYS A 138 -2.44 23.33 -15.83
N LYS A 139 -2.71 22.17 -16.45
CA LYS A 139 -2.86 20.86 -15.77
C LYS A 139 -1.66 20.49 -14.90
N ARG A 140 -0.47 20.91 -15.26
CA ARG A 140 0.77 20.63 -14.56
C ARG A 140 0.85 21.30 -13.19
N PHE A 141 0.10 22.39 -12.96
CA PHE A 141 0.10 23.12 -11.68
C PHE A 141 -1.19 22.91 -10.88
N LYS A 142 -2.34 23.01 -11.56
CA LYS A 142 -3.67 22.84 -10.98
C LYS A 142 -3.91 21.37 -10.60
N GLY A 143 -4.29 21.13 -9.36
CA GLY A 143 -4.47 19.78 -8.81
C GLY A 143 -3.16 19.09 -8.42
N VAL A 144 -1.99 19.70 -8.65
CA VAL A 144 -0.67 19.16 -8.30
C VAL A 144 0.01 20.02 -7.22
N ILE A 145 0.35 21.25 -7.58
CA ILE A 145 0.98 22.22 -6.66
C ILE A 145 -0.06 23.16 -6.03
N VAL A 146 -1.14 23.46 -6.74
CA VAL A 146 -2.26 24.27 -6.28
C VAL A 146 -3.53 23.42 -6.33
N SER A 147 -4.32 23.47 -5.28
CA SER A 147 -5.61 22.76 -5.22
C SER A 147 -6.57 23.18 -6.32
N GLU A 148 -7.53 22.31 -6.64
CA GLU A 148 -8.57 22.57 -7.66
C GLU A 148 -9.32 23.90 -7.44
N ASN A 149 -9.49 24.32 -6.18
CA ASN A 149 -10.19 25.54 -5.80
C ASN A 149 -9.28 26.76 -5.51
N GLY A 150 -7.94 26.57 -5.58
CA GLY A 150 -6.96 27.62 -5.30
C GLY A 150 -6.81 27.98 -3.82
N LYS A 151 -7.37 27.19 -2.90
CA LYS A 151 -7.31 27.47 -1.45
C LYS A 151 -6.05 26.89 -0.78
N TYR A 152 -5.49 25.84 -1.35
CA TYR A 152 -4.34 25.14 -0.79
C TYR A 152 -3.17 25.15 -1.77
N ALA A 153 -1.97 25.30 -1.23
CA ALA A 153 -0.72 25.10 -1.96
C ALA A 153 0.07 23.93 -1.36
N SER A 154 0.62 23.06 -2.20
CA SER A 154 1.44 21.95 -1.78
C SER A 154 2.93 22.22 -2.03
N ILE A 155 3.77 21.79 -1.10
CA ILE A 155 5.20 21.59 -1.28
C ILE A 155 5.39 20.08 -1.35
N ILE A 156 5.72 19.57 -2.53
CA ILE A 156 5.97 18.16 -2.80
C ILE A 156 7.42 17.88 -2.50
N ILE A 157 7.68 16.94 -1.60
CA ILE A 157 9.01 16.60 -1.11
C ILE A 157 9.30 15.17 -1.51
N ARG A 158 10.40 14.93 -2.20
CA ARG A 158 10.88 13.61 -2.54
C ARG A 158 11.95 13.18 -1.55
N PHE A 159 11.76 11.98 -0.99
CA PHE A 159 12.63 11.41 0.02
C PHE A 159 13.70 10.53 -0.62
N SER A 160 14.94 10.73 -0.22
CA SER A 160 16.07 9.89 -0.64
C SER A 160 15.91 8.45 -0.16
N GLN A 161 16.33 7.47 -0.98
CA GLN A 161 16.28 6.06 -0.63
C GLN A 161 17.26 5.69 0.49
N ASN A 162 18.38 6.39 0.57
CA ASN A 162 19.51 6.05 1.46
C ASN A 162 19.38 6.57 2.89
N GLU A 163 18.36 7.36 3.20
CA GLU A 163 18.15 7.94 4.53
C GLU A 163 16.90 7.40 5.22
N ASP A 164 16.88 7.48 6.54
CA ASP A 164 15.73 7.09 7.35
C ASP A 164 14.56 8.05 7.13
N ARG A 165 13.61 7.64 6.30
CA ARG A 165 12.45 8.42 5.87
C ARG A 165 11.60 8.94 7.03
N GLU A 166 11.50 8.16 8.11
CA GLU A 166 10.76 8.57 9.31
C GLU A 166 11.47 9.73 10.03
N LYS A 167 12.79 9.68 10.13
CA LYS A 167 13.56 10.78 10.72
C LYS A 167 13.50 12.04 9.87
N VAL A 168 13.60 11.90 8.55
CA VAL A 168 13.47 13.04 7.62
C VAL A 168 12.07 13.67 7.73
N ALA A 169 11.00 12.85 7.72
CA ALA A 169 9.63 13.33 7.87
C ALA A 169 9.41 14.04 9.22
N LYS A 170 10.01 13.52 10.29
CA LYS A 170 9.97 14.14 11.63
C LYS A 170 10.67 15.49 11.66
N GLU A 171 11.82 15.61 11.00
CA GLU A 171 12.55 16.87 10.94
C GLU A 171 11.80 17.91 10.10
N ILE A 172 11.25 17.53 8.95
CA ILE A 172 10.37 18.40 8.14
C ILE A 172 9.20 18.90 8.99
N LYS A 173 8.50 18.00 9.69
CA LYS A 173 7.36 18.36 10.56
C LYS A 173 7.80 19.31 11.67
N ARG A 174 8.92 19.04 12.36
CA ARG A 174 9.48 19.89 13.43
C ARG A 174 9.79 21.31 12.91
N LEU A 175 10.48 21.39 11.78
CA LEU A 175 10.88 22.66 11.17
C LEU A 175 9.64 23.44 10.71
N THR A 176 8.67 22.76 10.10
CA THR A 176 7.41 23.37 9.69
C THR A 176 6.63 23.95 10.87
N GLU A 177 6.50 23.20 11.97
CA GLU A 177 5.77 23.68 13.16
C GLU A 177 6.40 24.91 13.78
N ILE A 178 7.75 25.05 13.71
CA ILE A 178 8.48 26.24 14.17
C ILE A 178 8.24 27.43 13.25
N LYS A 179 8.26 27.21 11.91
CA LYS A 179 8.24 28.29 10.92
C LYS A 179 6.90 28.64 10.31
N LYS A 180 5.88 27.79 10.49
CA LYS A 180 4.55 28.00 9.85
C LYS A 180 3.85 29.30 10.23
N GLY A 181 4.13 29.89 11.39
CA GLY A 181 3.41 31.05 11.91
C GLY A 181 1.90 30.75 12.05
N ASP A 182 1.03 31.65 11.53
CA ASP A 182 -0.43 31.52 11.60
C ASP A 182 -1.04 30.60 10.54
N PHE A 183 -0.19 30.00 9.68
CA PHE A 183 -0.70 29.11 8.65
C PHE A 183 -1.13 27.78 9.20
N LYS A 184 -2.28 27.29 8.74
CA LYS A 184 -2.71 25.93 8.98
C LYS A 184 -2.03 25.03 7.94
N VAL A 185 -1.37 24.00 8.46
CA VAL A 185 -0.55 23.10 7.64
C VAL A 185 -1.02 21.67 7.82
N TYR A 186 -0.99 20.91 6.72
CA TYR A 186 -1.35 19.52 6.66
C TYR A 186 -0.21 18.70 6.07
N TYR A 187 -0.05 17.46 6.53
CA TYR A 187 1.03 16.57 6.12
C TYR A 187 0.43 15.32 5.48
N SER A 188 0.80 15.02 4.24
CA SER A 188 0.33 13.86 3.48
C SER A 188 1.48 13.11 2.82
N GLY A 189 1.16 11.96 2.26
CA GLY A 189 2.12 11.05 1.66
C GLY A 189 2.65 10.01 2.64
N LEU A 190 3.23 8.98 2.06
CA LEU A 190 3.63 7.79 2.80
C LEU A 190 4.64 8.05 3.95
N PRO A 191 5.68 8.89 3.79
CA PRO A 191 6.62 9.16 4.88
C PRO A 191 5.95 9.74 6.14
N PHE A 192 4.98 10.64 5.97
CA PHE A 192 4.25 11.22 7.10
C PHE A 192 3.23 10.24 7.71
N THR A 193 2.65 9.37 6.88
CA THR A 193 1.77 8.29 7.36
C THR A 193 2.55 7.27 8.19
N ILE A 194 3.75 6.90 7.76
CA ILE A 194 4.67 6.02 8.51
C ILE A 194 5.05 6.66 9.85
N LEU A 195 5.44 7.94 9.84
CA LEU A 195 5.78 8.69 11.06
C LEU A 195 4.62 8.69 12.05
N SER A 196 3.40 9.03 11.59
CA SER A 196 2.19 9.02 12.43
C SER A 196 1.86 7.63 12.96
N GLY A 197 2.04 6.60 12.13
CA GLY A 197 1.91 5.20 12.53
C GLY A 197 2.86 4.84 13.67
N SER A 198 4.14 5.16 13.52
CA SER A 198 5.17 4.91 14.55
C SER A 198 4.91 5.69 15.85
N GLU A 199 4.49 6.97 15.75
CA GLU A 199 4.10 7.77 16.91
C GLU A 199 2.89 7.18 17.64
N THR A 200 1.90 6.69 16.89
CA THR A 200 0.70 6.05 17.44
C THR A 200 1.02 4.73 18.13
N ILE A 201 1.83 3.87 17.49
CA ILE A 201 2.30 2.60 18.08
C ILE A 201 3.00 2.86 19.42
N ARG A 202 3.90 3.85 19.46
CA ARG A 202 4.61 4.22 20.70
C ARG A 202 3.66 4.63 21.81
N LYS A 203 2.68 5.48 21.52
CA LYS A 203 1.66 5.92 22.48
C LYS A 203 0.80 4.75 22.96
N GLU A 204 0.43 3.84 22.07
CA GLU A 204 -0.36 2.67 22.40
C GLU A 204 0.38 1.71 23.33
N ILE A 205 1.63 1.36 23.04
CA ILE A 205 2.44 0.49 23.91
C ILE A 205 2.50 1.07 25.32
N LEU A 206 2.81 2.36 25.45
CA LEU A 206 2.94 3.04 26.74
C LEU A 206 1.60 3.12 27.51
N LYS A 207 0.47 3.15 26.81
CA LYS A 207 -0.88 3.23 27.41
C LYS A 207 -1.49 1.85 27.65
N LEU A 208 -1.51 1.00 26.62
CA LEU A 208 -2.26 -0.27 26.67
C LEU A 208 -1.57 -1.33 27.49
N THR A 209 -0.23 -1.38 27.49
CA THR A 209 0.51 -2.38 28.27
C THR A 209 0.26 -2.26 29.79
N PRO A 210 0.47 -1.09 30.43
CA PRO A 210 0.17 -0.94 31.86
C PRO A 210 -1.33 -1.15 32.16
N PHE A 211 -2.20 -0.71 31.24
CA PHE A 211 -3.64 -0.86 31.42
C PHE A 211 -4.08 -2.34 31.33
N ALA A 212 -3.47 -3.13 30.47
CA ALA A 212 -3.69 -4.57 30.41
C ALA A 212 -3.26 -5.26 31.71
N PHE A 213 -2.08 -4.93 32.23
CA PHE A 213 -1.64 -5.43 33.53
C PHE A 213 -2.61 -5.05 34.67
N LEU A 214 -3.12 -3.81 34.66
CA LEU A 214 -4.08 -3.35 35.68
C LEU A 214 -5.40 -4.12 35.60
N ILE A 215 -5.98 -4.29 34.43
CA ILE A 215 -7.25 -5.03 34.27
C ILE A 215 -7.09 -6.49 34.66
N LEU A 216 -6.03 -7.13 34.17
CA LEU A 216 -5.69 -8.52 34.57
C LEU A 216 -5.50 -8.62 36.08
N PHE A 217 -4.78 -7.67 36.69
CA PHE A 217 -4.58 -7.62 38.12
C PHE A 217 -5.92 -7.55 38.87
N LEU A 218 -6.82 -6.67 38.45
CA LEU A 218 -8.14 -6.51 39.08
C LEU A 218 -8.95 -7.81 39.01
N ILE A 219 -8.99 -8.46 37.83
CA ILE A 219 -9.74 -9.72 37.65
C ILE A 219 -9.17 -10.83 38.52
N LEU A 220 -7.85 -10.96 38.53
CA LEU A 220 -7.18 -11.98 39.37
C LEU A 220 -7.31 -11.67 40.84
N PHE A 221 -7.27 -10.40 41.23
CA PHE A 221 -7.49 -9.99 42.62
C PHE A 221 -8.93 -10.30 43.08
N LEU A 222 -9.92 -10.05 42.25
CA LEU A 222 -11.31 -10.44 42.50
C LEU A 222 -11.46 -11.96 42.63
N SER A 223 -10.66 -12.74 41.85
CA SER A 223 -10.71 -14.21 41.85
C SER A 223 -10.00 -14.84 43.03
N PHE A 224 -8.86 -14.31 43.46
CA PHE A 224 -8.00 -14.94 44.48
C PHE A 224 -8.03 -14.20 45.84
N GLY A 225 -8.39 -12.91 45.88
CA GLY A 225 -8.50 -12.11 47.09
C GLY A 225 -7.16 -11.80 47.79
N ASP A 226 -6.03 -12.24 47.27
CA ASP A 226 -4.67 -12.02 47.84
C ASP A 226 -3.76 -11.29 46.87
N PHE A 227 -3.33 -10.09 47.25
CA PHE A 227 -2.38 -9.29 46.46
C PHE A 227 -1.09 -10.02 46.13
N LYS A 228 -0.50 -10.77 47.09
CA LYS A 228 0.74 -11.49 46.85
C LYS A 228 0.56 -12.61 45.84
N ALA A 229 -0.56 -13.33 45.90
CA ALA A 229 -0.89 -14.39 44.97
C ALA A 229 -0.95 -13.85 43.52
N VAL A 230 -1.66 -12.74 43.34
CA VAL A 230 -1.80 -12.09 42.02
C VAL A 230 -0.45 -11.58 41.50
N PHE A 231 0.32 -10.91 42.36
CA PHE A 231 1.64 -10.41 41.98
C PHE A 231 2.57 -11.52 41.53
N LEU A 232 2.56 -12.68 42.22
CA LEU A 232 3.38 -13.83 41.85
C LEU A 232 3.00 -14.44 40.50
N ILE A 233 1.69 -14.45 40.15
CA ILE A 233 1.22 -14.88 38.82
C ILE A 233 1.79 -14.01 37.68
N PHE A 234 2.01 -12.71 37.93
CA PHE A 234 2.50 -11.80 36.90
C PHE A 234 4.02 -11.89 36.64
N ILE A 235 4.81 -12.45 37.56
CA ILE A 235 6.27 -12.51 37.38
C ILE A 235 6.69 -13.32 36.14
N PRO A 236 6.20 -14.55 35.90
CA PRO A 236 6.55 -15.32 34.69
C PRO A 236 6.25 -14.57 33.37
N PRO A 237 5.05 -14.04 33.14
CA PRO A 237 4.77 -13.32 31.89
C PRO A 237 5.51 -11.99 31.78
N ALA A 238 5.77 -11.27 32.87
CA ALA A 238 6.57 -10.04 32.85
C ALA A 238 8.04 -10.32 32.48
N LEU A 239 8.64 -11.37 33.04
CA LEU A 239 9.99 -11.81 32.66
C LEU A 239 10.03 -12.26 31.20
N SER A 240 9.03 -13.01 30.76
CA SER A 240 8.93 -13.42 29.36
C SER A 240 8.83 -12.24 28.41
N LEU A 241 7.99 -11.25 28.74
CA LEU A 241 7.85 -10.02 27.92
C LEU A 241 9.18 -9.26 27.87
N LEU A 242 9.86 -9.09 29.00
CA LEU A 242 11.16 -8.43 29.05
C LEU A 242 12.18 -9.17 28.17
N TRP A 243 12.24 -10.50 28.28
CA TRP A 243 13.20 -11.31 27.52
C TRP A 243 12.92 -11.23 26.02
N ILE A 244 11.66 -11.35 25.59
CA ILE A 244 11.34 -11.33 24.15
C ILE A 244 11.56 -9.94 23.52
N LEU A 245 11.19 -8.86 24.22
CA LEU A 245 11.47 -7.50 23.75
C LEU A 245 12.97 -7.20 23.71
N GLY A 246 13.72 -7.70 24.70
CA GLY A 246 15.17 -7.57 24.71
C GLY A 246 15.84 -8.30 23.53
N ILE A 247 15.42 -9.54 23.25
CA ILE A 247 15.91 -10.32 22.11
C ILE A 247 15.56 -9.61 20.78
N MET A 248 14.33 -9.13 20.62
CA MET A 248 13.92 -8.36 19.43
C MET A 248 14.81 -7.14 19.23
N GLY A 249 15.14 -6.41 20.32
CA GLY A 249 16.01 -5.25 20.24
C GLY A 249 17.44 -5.58 19.83
N PHE A 250 18.03 -6.66 20.36
CA PHE A 250 19.37 -7.13 19.96
C PHE A 250 19.41 -7.66 18.53
N LEU A 251 18.35 -8.31 18.07
CA LEU A 251 18.23 -8.80 16.69
C LEU A 251 17.81 -7.70 15.70
N ASN A 252 17.63 -6.45 16.15
CA ASN A 252 17.11 -5.34 15.34
C ASN A 252 15.77 -5.62 14.67
N VAL A 253 14.91 -6.44 15.29
CA VAL A 253 13.55 -6.70 14.83
C VAL A 253 12.62 -5.66 15.43
N PRO A 254 12.02 -4.77 14.59
CA PRO A 254 11.20 -3.68 15.11
C PRO A 254 9.82 -4.16 15.56
N LEU A 255 9.20 -3.41 16.46
CA LEU A 255 7.77 -3.51 16.73
C LEU A 255 6.99 -2.85 15.59
N SER A 256 6.23 -3.64 14.85
CA SER A 256 5.37 -3.23 13.75
C SER A 256 3.93 -2.97 14.23
N ILE A 257 3.08 -2.49 13.33
CA ILE A 257 1.63 -2.35 13.58
C ILE A 257 1.01 -3.66 14.07
N VAL A 258 1.46 -4.82 13.57
CA VAL A 258 0.97 -6.14 13.98
C VAL A 258 1.57 -6.57 15.31
N SER A 259 2.88 -6.42 15.49
CA SER A 259 3.55 -6.85 16.73
C SER A 259 3.34 -5.88 17.92
N ASN A 260 2.68 -4.75 17.70
CA ASN A 260 2.26 -3.81 18.76
C ASN A 260 1.36 -4.45 19.82
N ILE A 261 0.62 -5.51 19.47
CA ILE A 261 -0.24 -6.25 20.41
C ILE A 261 0.53 -7.25 21.28
N LEU A 262 1.79 -7.58 20.96
CA LEU A 262 2.61 -8.56 21.69
C LEU A 262 2.77 -8.23 23.19
N PRO A 263 2.98 -6.96 23.61
CA PRO A 263 3.05 -6.61 25.03
C PRO A 263 1.75 -6.84 25.82
N VAL A 264 0.61 -6.98 25.14
CA VAL A 264 -0.66 -7.36 25.77
C VAL A 264 -0.88 -8.87 25.69
N VAL A 265 -0.55 -9.51 24.57
CA VAL A 265 -0.76 -10.95 24.35
C VAL A 265 0.03 -11.79 25.35
N ILE A 266 1.33 -11.49 25.54
CA ILE A 266 2.20 -12.29 26.41
C ILE A 266 1.71 -12.31 27.88
N PRO A 267 1.38 -11.18 28.53
CA PRO A 267 0.83 -11.16 29.87
C PRO A 267 -0.52 -11.86 29.99
N VAL A 268 -1.40 -11.69 29.02
CA VAL A 268 -2.74 -12.29 29.02
C VAL A 268 -2.66 -13.81 28.96
N VAL A 269 -1.90 -14.33 27.98
CA VAL A 269 -1.73 -15.77 27.76
C VAL A 269 -0.93 -16.40 28.89
N GLY A 270 0.17 -15.77 29.27
CA GLY A 270 1.08 -16.30 30.30
C GLY A 270 0.45 -16.34 31.69
N SER A 271 -0.47 -15.42 32.02
CA SER A 271 -1.18 -15.43 33.30
C SER A 271 -2.06 -16.67 33.49
N ALA A 272 -2.61 -17.24 32.39
CA ALA A 272 -3.44 -18.45 32.45
C ALA A 272 -2.69 -19.65 33.08
N TYR A 273 -1.43 -19.83 32.75
CA TYR A 273 -0.62 -20.92 33.34
C TYR A 273 -0.42 -20.73 34.84
N GLY A 274 -0.17 -19.49 35.26
CA GLY A 274 -0.06 -19.14 36.69
C GLY A 274 -1.36 -19.35 37.46
N ILE A 275 -2.50 -19.04 36.85
CA ILE A 275 -3.84 -19.28 37.44
C ILE A 275 -4.05 -20.76 37.72
N HIS A 276 -3.75 -21.64 36.77
CA HIS A 276 -3.91 -23.09 36.93
C HIS A 276 -2.99 -23.66 38.03
N LEU A 277 -1.74 -23.22 38.08
CA LEU A 277 -0.82 -23.65 39.14
C LEU A 277 -1.26 -23.17 40.52
N LEU A 278 -1.71 -21.93 40.64
CA LEU A 278 -2.15 -21.38 41.91
C LEU A 278 -3.46 -22.03 42.39
N ASN A 279 -4.41 -22.30 41.51
CA ASN A 279 -5.63 -23.04 41.84
C ASN A 279 -5.29 -24.45 42.40
N SER A 280 -4.36 -25.15 41.77
CA SER A 280 -3.89 -26.44 42.24
C SER A 280 -3.21 -26.32 43.62
N TYR A 281 -2.38 -25.26 43.82
CA TYR A 281 -1.69 -25.02 45.09
C TYR A 281 -2.69 -24.80 46.24
N PHE A 282 -3.78 -24.07 46.05
CA PHE A 282 -4.80 -23.93 47.08
C PHE A 282 -5.62 -25.21 47.28
N LYS A 283 -5.91 -25.98 46.22
CA LYS A 283 -6.65 -27.23 46.28
C LYS A 283 -5.95 -28.29 47.11
N TYR A 284 -4.63 -28.40 46.99
CA TYR A 284 -3.81 -29.41 47.72
C TYR A 284 -3.21 -28.86 49.03
N GLY A 285 -3.96 -27.99 49.71
CA GLY A 285 -3.60 -27.52 51.06
C GLY A 285 -2.27 -26.74 51.12
N LYS A 286 -1.89 -26.07 50.02
CA LYS A 286 -0.65 -25.30 49.86
C LYS A 286 0.64 -26.20 49.85
N ASN A 287 0.46 -27.47 49.51
CA ASN A 287 1.58 -28.35 49.20
C ASN A 287 1.99 -28.22 47.73
N ILE A 288 3.04 -27.42 47.51
CA ILE A 288 3.50 -27.11 46.14
C ILE A 288 3.97 -28.34 45.38
N LYS A 289 4.57 -29.34 46.04
CA LYS A 289 5.04 -30.54 45.38
C LYS A 289 3.88 -31.38 44.84
N GLU A 290 2.86 -31.55 45.64
CA GLU A 290 1.66 -32.29 45.26
C GLU A 290 0.86 -31.55 44.20
N ALA A 291 0.64 -30.24 44.39
CA ALA A 291 0.00 -29.35 43.42
C ALA A 291 0.68 -29.41 42.06
N PHE A 292 2.01 -29.30 42.05
CA PHE A 292 2.81 -29.33 40.80
C PHE A 292 2.67 -30.70 40.11
N ASN A 293 2.84 -31.79 40.83
CA ASN A 293 2.75 -33.13 40.24
C ASN A 293 1.39 -33.41 39.57
N GLN A 294 0.33 -32.80 40.05
CA GLN A 294 -1.03 -32.96 39.49
C GLN A 294 -1.35 -32.10 38.27
N ILE A 295 -0.64 -30.98 38.09
CA ILE A 295 -1.04 -29.99 37.09
C ILE A 295 0.03 -29.65 36.02
N TRP A 296 1.31 -30.08 36.22
CA TRP A 296 2.38 -29.71 35.31
C TRP A 296 2.18 -30.22 33.88
N ILE A 297 1.65 -31.46 33.71
CA ILE A 297 1.37 -32.02 32.37
C ILE A 297 0.29 -31.21 31.65
N PRO A 298 -0.89 -30.96 32.22
CA PRO A 298 -1.89 -30.07 31.60
C PRO A 298 -1.35 -28.69 31.26
N ILE A 299 -0.59 -28.04 32.15
CA ILE A 299 0.02 -26.72 31.86
C ILE A 299 1.04 -26.83 30.72
N PHE A 300 1.87 -27.85 30.70
CA PHE A 300 2.84 -28.07 29.65
C PHE A 300 2.17 -28.29 28.31
N MET A 301 1.15 -29.10 28.23
CA MET A 301 0.39 -29.39 27.01
C MET A 301 -0.35 -28.16 26.52
N SER A 302 -1.01 -27.40 27.42
CA SER A 302 -1.61 -26.10 27.12
C SER A 302 -0.58 -25.11 26.52
N GLY A 303 0.60 -25.02 27.13
CA GLY A 303 1.66 -24.14 26.64
C GLY A 303 2.20 -24.56 25.27
N ILE A 304 2.39 -25.85 25.02
CA ILE A 304 2.86 -26.38 23.72
C ILE A 304 1.81 -26.18 22.61
N THR A 305 0.52 -26.38 22.91
CA THR A 305 -0.54 -26.13 21.92
C THR A 305 -0.67 -24.65 21.61
N THR A 306 -0.52 -23.78 22.60
CA THR A 306 -0.49 -22.32 22.39
C THR A 306 0.75 -21.87 21.60
N PHE A 307 1.92 -22.43 21.91
CA PHE A 307 3.15 -22.25 21.14
C PHE A 307 2.93 -22.65 19.67
N ALA A 308 2.34 -23.83 19.42
CA ALA A 308 2.05 -24.29 18.06
C ALA A 308 1.06 -23.36 17.34
N GLY A 309 0.09 -22.82 18.07
CA GLY A 309 -0.87 -21.84 17.55
C GLY A 309 -0.15 -20.61 16.98
N PHE A 310 0.73 -19.97 17.75
CA PHE A 310 1.50 -18.83 17.27
C PHE A 310 2.56 -19.22 16.24
N LEU A 311 3.23 -20.36 16.39
CA LEU A 311 4.25 -20.83 15.45
C LEU A 311 3.67 -21.10 14.05
N SER A 312 2.40 -21.49 13.96
CA SER A 312 1.73 -21.72 12.65
C SER A 312 1.77 -20.50 11.74
N LEU A 313 1.91 -19.29 12.32
CA LEU A 313 2.05 -18.04 11.58
C LEU A 313 3.37 -17.93 10.78
N ILE A 314 4.34 -18.81 11.01
CA ILE A 314 5.58 -18.88 10.21
C ILE A 314 5.29 -19.24 8.75
N PHE A 315 4.20 -19.94 8.49
CA PHE A 315 3.78 -20.35 7.15
C PHE A 315 3.06 -19.26 6.37
N THR A 316 2.86 -18.07 6.98
CA THR A 316 2.29 -16.90 6.28
C THR A 316 3.28 -16.31 5.30
N GLN A 317 2.77 -15.65 4.27
CA GLN A 317 3.59 -14.98 3.26
C GLN A 317 3.96 -13.54 3.64
N LEU A 318 3.40 -13.02 4.74
CA LEU A 318 3.62 -11.66 5.20
C LEU A 318 4.66 -11.63 6.33
N ASP A 319 5.80 -10.99 6.08
CA ASP A 319 6.94 -10.95 7.02
C ASP A 319 6.59 -10.40 8.40
N VAL A 320 5.72 -9.40 8.48
CA VAL A 320 5.30 -8.82 9.77
C VAL A 320 4.49 -9.81 10.61
N ILE A 321 3.65 -10.63 9.98
CA ILE A 321 2.86 -11.68 10.64
C ILE A 321 3.76 -12.84 11.03
N LYS A 322 4.66 -13.26 10.15
CA LYS A 322 5.66 -14.29 10.42
C LYS A 322 6.52 -13.94 11.64
N LYS A 323 7.07 -12.73 11.68
CA LYS A 323 7.88 -12.24 12.81
C LYS A 323 7.05 -12.19 14.09
N PHE A 324 5.81 -11.69 14.05
CA PHE A 324 4.92 -11.71 15.20
C PHE A 324 4.71 -13.15 15.72
N GLY A 325 4.42 -14.10 14.85
CA GLY A 325 4.22 -15.51 15.21
C GLY A 325 5.45 -16.12 15.89
N ILE A 326 6.65 -15.93 15.32
CA ILE A 326 7.91 -16.45 15.87
C ILE A 326 8.17 -15.88 17.27
N PHE A 327 8.15 -14.55 17.41
CA PHE A 327 8.50 -13.93 18.69
C PHE A 327 7.44 -14.16 19.77
N THR A 328 6.14 -14.21 19.39
CA THR A 328 5.08 -14.55 20.34
C THR A 328 5.18 -16.02 20.78
N SER A 329 5.45 -16.95 19.88
CA SER A 329 5.63 -18.37 20.23
C SER A 329 6.80 -18.58 21.18
N ILE A 330 7.95 -17.94 20.93
CA ILE A 330 9.10 -17.96 21.86
C ILE A 330 8.72 -17.33 23.21
N GLY A 331 7.97 -16.22 23.21
CA GLY A 331 7.47 -15.59 24.42
C GLY A 331 6.57 -16.54 25.24
N VAL A 332 5.69 -17.29 24.58
CA VAL A 332 4.85 -18.33 25.24
C VAL A 332 5.70 -19.42 25.87
N LEU A 333 6.77 -19.88 25.19
CA LEU A 333 7.70 -20.84 25.75
C LEU A 333 8.43 -20.29 26.99
N PHE A 334 8.84 -19.04 26.98
CA PHE A 334 9.41 -18.40 28.17
C PHE A 334 8.40 -18.29 29.30
N CYS A 335 7.13 -17.94 29.02
CA CYS A 335 6.07 -17.96 30.02
C CYS A 335 5.91 -19.37 30.64
N LEU A 336 5.83 -20.40 29.81
CA LEU A 336 5.72 -21.78 30.22
C LEU A 336 6.92 -22.20 31.09
N PHE A 337 8.12 -21.90 30.60
CA PHE A 337 9.36 -22.19 31.33
C PHE A 337 9.37 -21.52 32.71
N PHE A 338 9.12 -20.24 32.82
CA PHE A 338 9.11 -19.52 34.10
C PHE A 338 7.96 -19.97 35.01
N THR A 339 6.81 -20.31 34.45
CA THR A 339 5.67 -20.81 35.23
C THR A 339 5.97 -22.20 35.83
N LEU A 340 6.63 -23.09 35.08
CA LEU A 340 6.93 -24.43 35.58
C LEU A 340 8.20 -24.47 36.45
N THR A 341 9.13 -23.56 36.32
CA THR A 341 10.39 -23.59 37.06
C THR A 341 10.45 -22.51 38.16
N PHE A 342 10.16 -21.28 37.83
CA PHE A 342 10.37 -20.14 38.72
C PHE A 342 9.18 -19.89 39.66
N LEU A 343 7.93 -19.98 39.18
CA LEU A 343 6.75 -19.75 40.01
C LEU A 343 6.59 -20.74 41.16
N PRO A 344 6.82 -22.06 41.01
CA PRO A 344 6.80 -22.98 42.15
C PRO A 344 7.81 -22.64 43.25
N ILE A 345 8.97 -22.15 42.84
CA ILE A 345 10.02 -21.68 43.77
C ILE A 345 9.50 -20.48 44.57
N LEU A 346 8.96 -19.47 43.88
CA LEU A 346 8.41 -18.29 44.53
C LEU A 346 7.30 -18.65 45.52
N LEU A 347 6.39 -19.56 45.12
CA LEU A 347 5.29 -20.04 45.96
C LEU A 347 5.78 -20.78 47.23
N SER A 348 6.97 -21.37 47.18
CA SER A 348 7.59 -22.00 48.37
C SER A 348 8.13 -21.02 49.40
N PHE A 349 8.50 -19.78 48.98
CA PHE A 349 9.03 -18.73 49.86
C PHE A 349 7.95 -17.82 50.44
N PHE A 350 6.95 -17.46 49.61
CA PHE A 350 5.93 -16.52 50.00
C PHE A 350 4.72 -17.25 50.60
N LYS A 351 4.46 -17.05 51.90
CA LYS A 351 3.23 -17.54 52.54
C LYS A 351 2.04 -16.73 52.04
N ILE A 352 1.24 -17.38 51.18
CA ILE A 352 0.02 -16.79 50.63
C ILE A 352 -1.15 -17.18 51.56
N LYS A 353 -1.96 -16.15 51.94
CA LYS A 353 -3.15 -16.39 52.71
C LYS A 353 -4.35 -16.53 51.75
N LYS A 354 -5.11 -17.59 51.86
CA LYS A 354 -6.46 -17.61 51.28
C LYS A 354 -7.34 -16.74 52.12
N ILE A 355 -7.63 -15.50 51.70
CA ILE A 355 -8.27 -14.46 52.52
C ILE A 355 -9.78 -14.65 52.58
N LYS A 356 -10.40 -15.42 51.72
CA LYS A 356 -11.81 -15.78 51.80
C LYS A 356 -11.99 -17.25 51.53
N GLU A 357 -12.71 -17.91 52.46
CA GLU A 357 -13.41 -19.12 52.17
C GLU A 357 -14.44 -18.71 51.09
N GLU A 358 -14.18 -19.17 49.84
CA GLU A 358 -15.05 -19.06 48.70
C GLU A 358 -15.54 -17.62 48.30
N ILE A 359 -14.79 -16.90 47.47
CA ILE A 359 -15.45 -16.18 46.41
C ILE A 359 -16.00 -17.25 45.48
N ASP A 360 -17.30 -17.59 45.67
CA ASP A 360 -17.98 -18.61 44.87
C ASP A 360 -18.36 -18.00 43.53
N PHE A 361 -17.31 -17.69 42.71
CA PHE A 361 -17.50 -17.18 41.37
C PHE A 361 -16.92 -18.17 40.33
N PRO A 362 -17.70 -18.61 39.34
CA PRO A 362 -19.16 -18.48 39.28
C PRO A 362 -19.85 -19.28 40.43
N PRO A 363 -21.04 -18.80 40.91
CA PRO A 363 -21.72 -19.45 42.06
C PRO A 363 -21.99 -20.93 41.81
N VAL A 364 -21.86 -21.77 42.85
CA VAL A 364 -22.18 -23.21 42.80
C VAL A 364 -23.57 -23.48 42.24
N PRO A 365 -24.65 -22.77 42.64
CA PRO A 365 -25.94 -22.99 42.03
C PRO A 365 -25.99 -22.76 40.53
N PHE A 366 -25.27 -21.76 40.03
CA PHE A 366 -25.14 -21.51 38.56
C PHE A 366 -24.44 -22.66 37.83
N MET A 367 -23.30 -23.13 38.34
CA MET A 367 -22.58 -24.30 37.79
C MET A 367 -23.39 -25.59 37.86
N ARG A 368 -24.15 -25.79 38.91
CA ARG A 368 -25.08 -26.90 39.04
C ARG A 368 -26.17 -26.87 37.97
N LYS A 369 -26.78 -25.70 37.78
CA LYS A 369 -27.78 -25.50 36.72
C LYS A 369 -27.21 -25.77 35.32
N ILE A 370 -26.01 -25.30 35.01
CA ILE A 370 -25.33 -25.63 33.74
C ILE A 370 -25.15 -27.13 33.59
N SER A 371 -24.66 -27.81 34.63
CA SER A 371 -24.47 -29.27 34.59
C SER A 371 -25.77 -30.02 34.34
N GLU A 372 -26.87 -29.58 34.96
CA GLU A 372 -28.20 -30.18 34.78
C GLU A 372 -28.72 -29.98 33.33
N ILE A 373 -28.55 -28.80 32.76
CA ILE A 373 -28.91 -28.52 31.37
C ILE A 373 -28.15 -29.48 30.44
N VAL A 374 -26.83 -29.57 30.60
CA VAL A 374 -25.98 -30.39 29.71
C VAL A 374 -26.29 -31.88 29.87
N ILE A 375 -26.56 -32.36 31.09
CA ILE A 375 -26.80 -33.78 31.36
C ILE A 375 -28.24 -34.20 31.02
N LYS A 376 -29.26 -33.48 31.50
CA LYS A 376 -30.67 -33.87 31.41
C LYS A 376 -31.31 -33.58 30.06
N ASP A 377 -30.89 -32.46 29.41
CA ASP A 377 -31.46 -32.09 28.13
C ASP A 377 -30.91 -33.01 27.02
N LYS A 378 -31.79 -33.63 26.23
CA LYS A 378 -31.32 -34.56 25.19
C LYS A 378 -30.86 -33.88 23.88
N PHE A 379 -31.53 -32.84 23.45
CA PHE A 379 -31.32 -32.28 22.10
C PHE A 379 -31.09 -30.74 22.04
N LEU A 380 -31.61 -30.00 23.03
CA LEU A 380 -31.59 -28.52 22.99
C LEU A 380 -30.17 -27.95 22.77
N THR A 381 -29.20 -28.42 23.56
CA THR A 381 -27.79 -27.95 23.46
C THR A 381 -27.22 -28.21 22.07
N ILE A 382 -27.48 -29.39 21.49
CA ILE A 382 -26.96 -29.70 20.15
C ILE A 382 -27.70 -28.93 19.08
N SER A 383 -29.04 -28.80 19.19
CA SER A 383 -29.85 -28.05 18.22
C SER A 383 -29.51 -26.58 18.15
N ILE A 384 -29.32 -25.93 19.32
CA ILE A 384 -28.89 -24.53 19.36
C ILE A 384 -27.48 -24.39 18.76
N SER A 385 -26.54 -25.27 19.13
CA SER A 385 -25.19 -25.23 18.58
C SER A 385 -25.17 -25.45 17.07
N LEU A 386 -25.96 -26.38 16.56
CA LEU A 386 -26.11 -26.67 15.14
C LEU A 386 -26.73 -25.45 14.39
N LEU A 387 -27.74 -24.83 14.98
CA LEU A 387 -28.36 -23.62 14.39
C LEU A 387 -27.32 -22.47 14.29
N ILE A 388 -26.59 -22.20 15.36
CA ILE A 388 -25.52 -21.18 15.36
C ILE A 388 -24.45 -21.52 14.32
N PHE A 389 -24.06 -22.80 14.23
CA PHE A 389 -23.09 -23.29 13.26
C PHE A 389 -23.54 -23.03 11.82
N LEU A 390 -24.79 -23.40 11.48
CA LEU A 390 -25.36 -23.23 10.13
C LEU A 390 -25.50 -21.75 9.77
N ILE A 391 -25.99 -20.92 10.71
CA ILE A 391 -26.06 -19.46 10.51
C ILE A 391 -24.67 -18.89 10.25
N SER A 392 -23.69 -19.27 11.05
CA SER A 392 -22.30 -18.81 10.90
C SER A 392 -21.73 -19.20 9.53
N LEU A 393 -22.00 -20.43 9.07
CA LEU A 393 -21.54 -20.93 7.78
C LEU A 393 -22.09 -20.10 6.60
N ILE A 394 -23.35 -19.66 6.67
CA ILE A 394 -23.96 -18.78 5.65
C ILE A 394 -23.24 -17.44 5.57
N PHE A 395 -22.88 -16.87 6.71
CA PHE A 395 -22.22 -15.55 6.76
C PHE A 395 -20.75 -15.58 6.37
N ILE A 396 -20.06 -16.72 6.40
CA ILE A 396 -18.66 -16.83 5.96
C ILE A 396 -18.48 -16.32 4.52
N PHE A 397 -19.44 -16.59 3.64
CA PHE A 397 -19.39 -16.16 2.24
C PHE A 397 -19.56 -14.64 2.04
N LYS A 398 -19.95 -13.91 3.10
CA LYS A 398 -20.09 -12.43 3.08
C LYS A 398 -18.85 -11.69 3.60
N ILE A 399 -17.78 -12.40 3.94
CA ILE A 399 -16.55 -11.79 4.42
C ILE A 399 -15.93 -10.94 3.32
N LYS A 400 -15.71 -9.66 3.64
CA LYS A 400 -14.99 -8.71 2.77
C LYS A 400 -13.50 -8.78 3.04
N ARG A 401 -12.70 -8.44 2.03
CA ARG A 401 -11.26 -8.22 2.16
C ARG A 401 -11.01 -6.72 2.07
N GLU A 402 -10.19 -6.20 2.93
CA GLU A 402 -9.86 -4.79 2.90
C GLU A 402 -8.55 -4.54 3.64
N VAL A 403 -7.52 -4.10 2.92
CA VAL A 403 -6.26 -3.63 3.46
C VAL A 403 -6.17 -2.12 3.22
N ASN A 404 -7.08 -1.36 3.81
CA ASN A 404 -7.05 0.09 3.72
C ASN A 404 -6.33 0.69 4.93
N MET A 405 -5.05 1.09 4.74
CA MET A 405 -4.28 1.70 5.82
C MET A 405 -4.91 2.97 6.39
N ILE A 406 -5.58 3.75 5.55
CA ILE A 406 -6.20 5.00 5.97
C ILE A 406 -7.39 4.70 6.88
N SER A 407 -8.11 3.60 6.61
CA SER A 407 -9.19 3.11 7.47
C SER A 407 -8.71 2.62 8.83
N TYR A 408 -7.40 2.37 9.01
CA TYR A 408 -6.81 2.01 10.29
C TYR A 408 -6.80 3.19 11.28
N PHE A 409 -6.78 4.41 10.77
CA PHE A 409 -6.89 5.62 11.57
C PHE A 409 -8.37 6.00 11.80
N SER A 410 -8.66 6.58 12.95
CA SER A 410 -10.02 7.05 13.25
C SER A 410 -10.44 8.20 12.31
N LYS A 411 -11.75 8.40 12.11
CA LYS A 411 -12.25 9.51 11.26
C LYS A 411 -11.80 10.91 11.70
N LYS A 412 -11.44 11.07 12.97
CA LYS A 412 -10.96 12.32 13.56
C LYS A 412 -9.43 12.45 13.53
N ASP A 413 -8.74 11.43 13.05
CA ASP A 413 -7.28 11.43 13.02
C ASP A 413 -6.77 12.41 11.95
N PRO A 414 -5.76 13.25 12.23
CA PRO A 414 -5.18 14.17 11.26
C PRO A 414 -4.71 13.51 9.97
N VAL A 415 -4.15 12.30 10.04
CA VAL A 415 -3.72 11.54 8.84
C VAL A 415 -4.91 11.30 7.92
N ARG A 416 -6.04 10.84 8.47
CA ARG A 416 -7.22 10.55 7.67
C ARG A 416 -7.85 11.81 7.09
N ILE A 417 -8.00 12.86 7.90
CA ILE A 417 -8.53 14.15 7.46
C ILE A 417 -7.67 14.73 6.31
N THR A 418 -6.35 14.68 6.47
CA THR A 418 -5.43 15.20 5.45
C THR A 418 -5.48 14.35 4.18
N THR A 419 -5.56 13.03 4.30
CA THR A 419 -5.64 12.16 3.12
C THR A 419 -6.93 12.40 2.34
N GLU A 420 -8.07 12.54 3.01
CA GLU A 420 -9.36 12.88 2.37
C GLU A 420 -9.29 14.25 1.68
N LEU A 421 -8.62 15.24 2.29
CA LEU A 421 -8.37 16.55 1.68
C LEU A 421 -7.53 16.43 0.40
N VAL A 422 -6.42 15.70 0.48
CA VAL A 422 -5.49 15.52 -0.66
C VAL A 422 -6.15 14.79 -1.81
N MET A 423 -6.97 13.79 -1.51
CA MET A 423 -7.75 13.10 -2.54
C MET A 423 -8.70 14.03 -3.28
N LYS A 424 -9.40 14.88 -2.53
CA LYS A 424 -10.38 15.82 -3.09
C LYS A 424 -9.72 16.93 -3.90
N GLU A 425 -8.63 17.51 -3.39
CA GLU A 425 -8.06 18.75 -3.90
C GLU A 425 -6.82 18.56 -4.80
N PHE A 426 -6.14 17.38 -4.70
CA PHE A 426 -4.90 17.09 -5.42
C PHE A 426 -4.89 15.71 -6.12
N GLY A 427 -6.01 15.02 -6.14
CA GLY A 427 -6.14 13.72 -6.80
C GLY A 427 -5.48 12.55 -6.08
N GLY A 428 -4.71 12.78 -5.01
CA GLY A 428 -4.06 11.74 -4.21
C GLY A 428 -2.60 12.03 -3.88
N SER A 429 -1.97 11.10 -3.15
CA SER A 429 -0.55 11.18 -2.78
C SER A 429 0.17 9.83 -2.83
N MET A 430 -0.46 8.80 -3.40
CA MET A 430 0.13 7.47 -3.51
C MET A 430 0.82 7.31 -4.87
N PRO A 431 2.15 7.20 -4.91
CA PRO A 431 2.86 7.11 -6.17
C PRO A 431 2.67 5.77 -6.86
N SER A 432 2.52 5.83 -8.17
CA SER A 432 2.56 4.70 -9.10
C SER A 432 3.51 5.02 -10.24
N TYR A 433 4.19 4.01 -10.76
CA TYR A 433 5.24 4.16 -11.75
C TYR A 433 5.11 3.13 -12.85
N ILE A 434 5.25 3.58 -14.10
CA ILE A 434 5.51 2.70 -15.25
C ILE A 434 6.92 2.99 -15.73
N LEU A 435 7.78 1.99 -15.64
CA LEU A 435 9.18 2.05 -16.05
C LEU A 435 9.31 1.52 -17.47
N PHE A 436 9.89 2.32 -18.35
CA PHE A 436 10.34 1.94 -19.67
C PHE A 436 11.84 1.65 -19.63
N GLU A 437 12.25 0.49 -20.09
CA GLU A 437 13.64 0.14 -20.38
C GLU A 437 13.81 -0.02 -21.86
N VAL A 438 14.62 0.85 -22.45
CA VAL A 438 14.79 1.03 -23.89
C VAL A 438 16.27 1.26 -24.23
N GLU A 439 16.61 1.25 -25.50
CA GLU A 439 17.96 1.59 -25.94
C GLU A 439 18.26 3.08 -25.73
N ASP A 440 17.30 3.95 -26.10
CA ASP A 440 17.36 5.41 -25.90
C ASP A 440 15.93 5.96 -25.82
N PHE A 441 15.57 6.59 -24.69
CA PHE A 441 14.24 7.16 -24.51
C PHE A 441 13.95 8.37 -25.43
N LYS A 442 15.00 9.00 -25.98
CA LYS A 442 14.88 10.11 -26.93
C LYS A 442 14.37 9.68 -28.31
N ASP A 443 14.21 8.40 -28.55
CA ASP A 443 13.55 7.91 -29.76
C ASP A 443 12.07 8.36 -29.75
N PRO A 444 11.59 9.07 -30.80
CA PRO A 444 10.22 9.54 -30.87
C PRO A 444 9.17 8.46 -30.61
N THR A 445 9.45 7.21 -31.01
CA THR A 445 8.52 6.10 -30.83
C THR A 445 8.27 5.79 -29.36
N VAL A 446 9.33 5.84 -28.52
CA VAL A 446 9.21 5.64 -27.07
C VAL A 446 8.32 6.70 -26.48
N LEU A 447 8.59 7.98 -26.78
CA LEU A 447 7.85 9.12 -26.25
C LEU A 447 6.39 9.10 -26.69
N LYS A 448 6.09 8.74 -27.95
CA LYS A 448 4.72 8.58 -28.46
C LYS A 448 3.97 7.48 -27.70
N MET A 449 4.63 6.35 -27.43
CA MET A 449 4.03 5.26 -26.65
C MET A 449 3.82 5.64 -25.18
N MET A 450 4.74 6.38 -24.58
CA MET A 450 4.56 6.92 -23.22
C MET A 450 3.32 7.82 -23.17
N LYS A 451 3.20 8.77 -24.08
CA LYS A 451 2.05 9.68 -24.19
C LYS A 451 0.73 8.96 -24.40
N TYR A 452 0.72 7.95 -25.26
CA TYR A 452 -0.47 7.13 -25.48
C TYR A 452 -0.90 6.38 -24.20
N ILE A 453 0.04 5.81 -23.46
CA ILE A 453 -0.25 5.12 -22.20
C ILE A 453 -0.77 6.10 -21.16
N GLU A 454 -0.21 7.30 -21.05
CA GLU A 454 -0.70 8.36 -20.17
C GLU A 454 -2.13 8.74 -20.48
N ASP A 455 -2.45 8.98 -21.75
CA ASP A 455 -3.81 9.29 -22.21
C ASP A 455 -4.82 8.17 -21.91
N GLU A 456 -4.42 6.89 -22.01
CA GLU A 456 -5.27 5.76 -21.66
C GLU A 456 -5.49 5.67 -20.13
N ILE A 457 -4.49 5.96 -19.35
CA ILE A 457 -4.54 5.93 -17.88
C ILE A 457 -5.40 7.08 -17.34
N GLU A 458 -5.27 8.29 -17.89
CA GLU A 458 -6.02 9.48 -17.43
C GLU A 458 -7.54 9.38 -17.60
N LYS A 459 -8.04 8.42 -18.39
CA LYS A 459 -9.47 8.14 -18.49
C LYS A 459 -10.09 7.61 -17.20
N TYR A 460 -9.24 7.08 -16.30
CA TYR A 460 -9.70 6.51 -15.03
C TYR A 460 -9.74 7.59 -13.95
N PRO A 461 -10.88 7.77 -13.26
CA PRO A 461 -11.10 8.90 -12.34
C PRO A 461 -10.18 8.89 -11.13
N TYR A 462 -9.57 7.75 -10.81
CA TYR A 462 -8.67 7.58 -9.67
C TYR A 462 -7.19 7.71 -9.99
N LEU A 463 -6.85 7.84 -11.29
CA LEU A 463 -5.50 8.04 -11.79
C LEU A 463 -5.44 9.42 -12.45
N LYS A 464 -5.01 10.39 -11.69
CA LYS A 464 -4.87 11.77 -12.16
C LYS A 464 -3.39 12.15 -12.15
N HIS A 465 -3.08 13.19 -12.93
CA HIS A 465 -1.76 13.81 -12.93
C HIS A 465 -0.63 12.82 -13.25
N SER A 466 -0.78 12.07 -14.35
CA SER A 466 0.36 11.39 -14.96
C SER A 466 1.36 12.44 -15.47
N GLN A 467 2.62 12.13 -15.37
CA GLN A 467 3.72 12.97 -15.84
C GLN A 467 4.90 12.12 -16.29
N SER A 468 5.39 12.41 -17.49
CA SER A 468 6.58 11.81 -18.03
C SER A 468 7.43 12.81 -18.80
N ILE A 469 8.53 12.37 -19.37
CA ILE A 469 9.35 13.19 -20.26
C ILE A 469 8.59 13.55 -21.53
N SER A 470 7.62 12.74 -21.98
CA SER A 470 6.82 13.03 -23.17
C SER A 470 5.96 14.28 -23.02
N ASP A 471 5.48 14.59 -21.80
CA ASP A 471 4.72 15.80 -21.52
C ASP A 471 5.57 17.06 -21.71
N PHE A 472 6.80 17.03 -21.20
CA PHE A 472 7.71 18.17 -21.34
C PHE A 472 8.08 18.42 -22.80
N ILE A 473 8.43 17.36 -23.53
CA ILE A 473 8.74 17.47 -24.97
C ILE A 473 7.51 17.92 -25.76
N GLY A 474 6.32 17.35 -25.46
CA GLY A 474 5.06 17.75 -26.09
C GLY A 474 4.68 19.20 -25.80
N GLU A 475 4.84 19.68 -24.55
CA GLU A 475 4.56 21.09 -24.18
C GLU A 475 5.50 22.06 -24.93
N MET A 476 6.79 21.75 -25.03
CA MET A 476 7.75 22.57 -25.77
C MET A 476 7.44 22.58 -27.28
N ASN A 477 7.11 21.40 -27.83
CA ASN A 477 6.73 21.31 -29.24
C ASN A 477 5.43 22.07 -29.54
N GLU A 478 4.47 22.09 -28.59
CA GLU A 478 3.23 22.90 -28.71
C GLU A 478 3.52 24.39 -28.83
N LEU A 479 4.49 24.91 -28.05
CA LEU A 479 4.88 26.33 -28.15
C LEU A 479 5.50 26.70 -29.49
N LEU A 480 6.15 25.74 -30.17
CA LEU A 480 6.77 25.95 -31.50
C LEU A 480 5.78 25.70 -32.65
N THR A 481 4.99 24.63 -32.58
CA THR A 481 4.19 24.18 -33.72
C THR A 481 2.69 24.49 -33.57
N GLY A 482 2.24 24.74 -32.36
CA GLY A 482 0.82 24.88 -32.00
C GLY A 482 0.14 23.56 -31.67
N PHE A 483 0.88 22.42 -31.64
CA PHE A 483 0.34 21.09 -31.34
C PHE A 483 1.13 20.42 -30.24
N ASN A 484 0.43 19.93 -29.21
CA ASN A 484 1.03 19.13 -28.15
C ASN A 484 1.27 17.70 -28.63
N SER A 485 2.35 17.51 -29.38
CA SER A 485 2.72 16.26 -30.02
C SER A 485 4.21 16.00 -29.87
N ILE A 486 4.63 14.76 -30.09
CA ILE A 486 6.05 14.41 -30.09
C ILE A 486 6.64 14.68 -31.47
N PRO A 487 7.81 15.36 -31.56
CA PRO A 487 8.52 15.55 -32.83
C PRO A 487 8.84 14.22 -33.52
N ASP A 488 8.86 14.19 -34.84
CA ASP A 488 9.10 12.98 -35.63
C ASP A 488 10.57 12.59 -35.71
N SER A 489 11.50 13.57 -35.63
CA SER A 489 12.93 13.30 -35.67
C SER A 489 13.54 13.22 -34.27
N LYS A 490 14.50 12.32 -34.10
CA LYS A 490 15.27 12.20 -32.88
C LYS A 490 16.07 13.47 -32.57
N GLU A 491 16.62 14.11 -33.60
CA GLU A 491 17.38 15.36 -33.48
C GLU A 491 16.51 16.50 -32.89
N LYS A 492 15.26 16.65 -33.38
CA LYS A 492 14.31 17.62 -32.79
C LYS A 492 14.00 17.30 -31.32
N VAL A 493 13.86 16.04 -30.96
CA VAL A 493 13.69 15.63 -29.56
C VAL A 493 14.94 15.94 -28.74
N GLU A 494 16.13 15.65 -29.25
CA GLU A 494 17.41 15.92 -28.57
C GLU A 494 17.61 17.42 -28.34
N ASN A 495 17.28 18.26 -29.32
CA ASN A 495 17.36 19.71 -29.18
C ASN A 495 16.40 20.24 -28.10
N LEU A 496 15.16 19.76 -28.05
CA LEU A 496 14.22 20.12 -26.99
C LEU A 496 14.69 19.59 -25.63
N TYR A 497 15.14 18.33 -25.59
CA TYR A 497 15.62 17.73 -24.36
C TYR A 497 16.84 18.48 -23.78
N PHE A 498 17.74 18.95 -24.61
CA PHE A 498 18.93 19.72 -24.19
C PHE A 498 18.55 20.95 -23.33
N LEU A 499 17.43 21.61 -23.63
CA LEU A 499 16.95 22.78 -22.88
C LEU A 499 16.53 22.46 -21.44
N ILE A 500 16.14 21.21 -21.18
CA ILE A 500 15.63 20.76 -19.88
C ILE A 500 16.54 19.77 -19.18
N ASP A 501 17.61 19.31 -19.82
CA ASP A 501 18.54 18.34 -19.24
C ASP A 501 19.17 18.88 -17.93
N GLY A 502 19.35 17.99 -16.97
CA GLY A 502 19.87 18.34 -15.64
C GLY A 502 18.91 19.10 -14.73
N LYS A 503 17.67 19.43 -15.17
CA LYS A 503 16.67 19.98 -14.27
C LYS A 503 16.17 18.91 -13.30
N PRO A 504 15.91 19.28 -12.02
CA PRO A 504 15.47 18.28 -11.00
C PRO A 504 14.24 17.49 -11.39
N GLU A 505 13.26 18.10 -12.07
CA GLU A 505 12.04 17.44 -12.51
C GLU A 505 12.31 16.37 -13.58
N ILE A 506 13.29 16.61 -14.43
CA ILE A 506 13.66 15.70 -15.52
C ILE A 506 14.43 14.49 -14.96
N GLU A 507 15.36 14.72 -14.03
CA GLU A 507 16.08 13.63 -13.36
C GLU A 507 15.17 12.68 -12.55
N MET A 508 13.92 13.09 -12.29
CA MET A 508 12.90 12.24 -11.63
C MET A 508 12.19 11.30 -12.60
N VAL A 509 12.22 11.58 -13.89
CA VAL A 509 11.49 10.82 -14.92
C VAL A 509 12.41 10.17 -15.95
N VAL A 510 13.69 10.52 -15.95
CA VAL A 510 14.69 10.00 -16.89
C VAL A 510 15.95 9.59 -16.13
N SER A 511 16.51 8.41 -16.50
CA SER A 511 17.78 7.94 -15.96
C SER A 511 18.98 8.65 -16.61
N LYS A 512 20.09 8.74 -15.90
CA LYS A 512 21.32 9.39 -16.37
C LYS A 512 21.95 8.76 -17.60
N ASP A 513 21.69 7.48 -17.85
CA ASP A 513 22.19 6.73 -19.00
C ASP A 513 21.27 6.80 -20.23
N TYR A 514 20.18 7.57 -20.15
CA TYR A 514 19.15 7.75 -21.19
C TYR A 514 18.45 6.44 -21.64
N LYS A 515 18.62 5.35 -20.87
CA LYS A 515 18.05 4.04 -21.22
C LYS A 515 16.74 3.74 -20.48
N LYS A 516 16.38 4.58 -19.52
CA LYS A 516 15.16 4.37 -18.73
C LYS A 516 14.38 5.67 -18.59
N ALA A 517 13.07 5.56 -18.71
CA ALA A 517 12.14 6.66 -18.48
C ALA A 517 10.95 6.19 -17.67
N LEU A 518 10.37 7.09 -16.87
CA LEU A 518 9.21 6.83 -16.02
C LEU A 518 7.99 7.62 -16.48
N ILE A 519 6.84 6.96 -16.46
CA ILE A 519 5.56 7.64 -16.25
C ILE A 519 5.29 7.60 -14.74
N GLN A 520 5.24 8.77 -14.13
CA GLN A 520 4.84 8.94 -12.74
C GLN A 520 3.38 9.30 -12.70
N MET A 521 2.64 8.73 -11.76
CA MET A 521 1.25 9.09 -11.51
C MET A 521 0.96 9.00 -10.02
N VAL A 522 -0.05 9.72 -9.57
CA VAL A 522 -0.55 9.63 -8.21
C VAL A 522 -1.94 9.01 -8.22
N SER A 523 -2.17 8.10 -7.30
CA SER A 523 -3.48 7.50 -7.09
C SER A 523 -4.13 7.97 -5.79
N GLY A 524 -5.46 7.87 -5.74
CA GLY A 524 -6.27 8.57 -4.76
C GLY A 524 -6.38 7.93 -3.39
N ILE A 525 -6.58 6.63 -3.16
CA ILE A 525 -7.32 6.26 -1.95
C ILE A 525 -6.64 5.25 -1.04
N GLY A 526 -5.86 4.30 -1.52
CA GLY A 526 -5.47 3.17 -0.65
C GLY A 526 -6.68 2.35 -0.15
N GLU A 527 -7.80 2.36 -0.87
CA GLU A 527 -8.87 1.37 -0.70
C GLU A 527 -8.56 0.15 -1.57
N THR A 528 -8.43 -1.00 -0.96
CA THR A 528 -8.01 -2.25 -1.64
C THR A 528 -8.81 -2.54 -2.90
N LYS A 529 -10.11 -2.23 -2.91
CA LYS A 529 -10.96 -2.45 -4.09
C LYS A 529 -10.55 -1.54 -5.24
N ILE A 530 -10.33 -0.26 -4.97
CA ILE A 530 -9.93 0.75 -5.97
C ILE A 530 -8.49 0.49 -6.42
N ASP A 531 -7.59 0.24 -5.47
CA ASP A 531 -6.18 -0.07 -5.78
C ASP A 531 -6.05 -1.33 -6.64
N ARG A 532 -6.91 -2.34 -6.39
CA ARG A 532 -7.00 -3.55 -7.21
C ARG A 532 -7.52 -3.23 -8.62
N GLU A 533 -8.55 -2.42 -8.73
CA GLU A 533 -9.10 -2.00 -10.02
C GLU A 533 -8.07 -1.21 -10.81
N ILE A 534 -7.41 -0.22 -10.20
CA ILE A 534 -6.32 0.56 -10.79
C ILE A 534 -5.22 -0.35 -11.31
N SER A 535 -4.70 -1.25 -10.46
CA SER A 535 -3.58 -2.11 -10.85
C SER A 535 -3.95 -3.07 -11.98
N LEU A 536 -5.16 -3.64 -11.97
CA LEU A 536 -5.63 -4.49 -13.04
C LEU A 536 -5.80 -3.72 -14.36
N LYS A 537 -6.28 -2.49 -14.30
CA LYS A 537 -6.45 -1.64 -15.49
C LYS A 537 -5.12 -1.23 -16.09
N ILE A 538 -4.16 -0.85 -15.28
CA ILE A 538 -2.81 -0.55 -15.77
C ILE A 538 -2.20 -1.81 -16.41
N GLU A 539 -2.27 -2.97 -15.76
CA GLU A 539 -1.79 -4.22 -16.34
C GLU A 539 -2.51 -4.56 -17.66
N GLU A 540 -3.84 -4.32 -17.77
CA GLU A 540 -4.61 -4.51 -18.99
C GLU A 540 -4.14 -3.59 -20.13
N ILE A 541 -3.87 -2.31 -19.82
CA ILE A 541 -3.34 -1.35 -20.79
C ILE A 541 -1.97 -1.82 -21.27
N LEU A 542 -1.05 -2.14 -20.34
CA LEU A 542 0.31 -2.54 -20.68
C LEU A 542 0.37 -3.85 -21.48
N ASN A 543 -0.53 -4.79 -21.21
CA ASN A 543 -0.62 -6.04 -21.96
C ASN A 543 -1.10 -5.87 -23.41
N LYS A 544 -1.73 -4.73 -23.72
CA LYS A 544 -2.15 -4.39 -25.10
C LYS A 544 -1.05 -3.70 -25.90
N ILE A 545 0.00 -3.23 -25.24
CA ILE A 545 1.14 -2.56 -25.88
C ILE A 545 2.11 -3.62 -26.39
N SER A 546 2.55 -3.47 -27.65
CA SER A 546 3.60 -4.33 -28.20
C SER A 546 4.94 -4.07 -27.50
N LYS A 547 5.73 -5.12 -27.34
CA LYS A 547 7.11 -4.98 -26.84
C LYS A 547 8.10 -4.57 -27.93
N LYS A 548 7.72 -4.69 -29.18
CA LYS A 548 8.57 -4.37 -30.33
C LYS A 548 7.79 -3.55 -31.34
N TYR A 549 8.42 -2.53 -31.86
CA TYR A 549 7.89 -1.67 -32.92
C TYR A 549 8.88 -1.58 -34.06
N ILE A 550 8.36 -1.29 -35.24
CA ILE A 550 9.18 -0.94 -36.43
C ILE A 550 8.91 0.51 -36.75
N THR A 551 9.96 1.26 -36.95
CA THR A 551 9.91 2.64 -37.46
C THR A 551 10.47 2.67 -38.88
N ILE A 552 9.67 3.22 -39.80
CA ILE A 552 9.98 3.28 -41.23
C ILE A 552 9.76 4.72 -41.72
N ASP A 553 10.67 5.25 -42.50
CA ASP A 553 10.49 6.53 -43.16
C ASP A 553 9.49 6.41 -44.33
N VAL A 554 8.50 7.33 -44.39
CA VAL A 554 7.45 7.28 -45.43
C VAL A 554 8.03 7.30 -46.83
N ASP A 555 9.11 8.07 -47.03
CA ASP A 555 9.75 8.20 -48.34
C ASP A 555 10.59 6.97 -48.75
N SER A 556 11.01 6.17 -47.77
CA SER A 556 11.78 4.94 -47.98
C SER A 556 10.94 3.67 -48.09
N LEU A 557 9.59 3.80 -48.11
CA LEU A 557 8.69 2.65 -48.17
C LEU A 557 8.84 1.87 -49.47
N PRO A 558 9.17 0.56 -49.47
CA PRO A 558 9.19 -0.29 -50.66
C PRO A 558 7.83 -0.33 -51.33
N VAL A 559 7.81 -0.18 -52.65
CA VAL A 559 6.55 -0.09 -53.45
C VAL A 559 5.64 -1.31 -53.17
N GLU A 560 6.22 -2.48 -53.10
CA GLU A 560 5.51 -3.78 -52.90
C GLU A 560 4.79 -3.84 -51.53
N PHE A 561 5.30 -3.21 -50.50
CA PHE A 561 4.76 -3.24 -49.15
C PHE A 561 4.02 -1.97 -48.73
N ARG A 562 4.10 -0.92 -49.54
CA ARG A 562 3.60 0.42 -49.26
C ARG A 562 2.14 0.41 -48.82
N GLU A 563 1.25 -0.22 -49.56
CA GLU A 563 -0.17 -0.23 -49.26
C GLU A 563 -0.48 -1.04 -47.99
N LYS A 564 0.19 -2.15 -47.76
CA LYS A 564 0.07 -2.98 -46.57
C LYS A 564 0.50 -2.21 -45.30
N ILE A 565 1.67 -1.57 -45.34
CA ILE A 565 2.22 -0.81 -44.22
C ILE A 565 1.36 0.41 -43.89
N ILE A 566 0.91 1.14 -44.90
CA ILE A 566 -0.02 2.27 -44.69
C ILE A 566 -1.32 1.81 -44.02
N ASN A 567 -1.90 0.68 -44.49
CA ASN A 567 -3.10 0.13 -43.84
C ASN A 567 -2.83 -0.30 -42.39
N ASP A 568 -1.72 -0.99 -42.10
CA ASP A 568 -1.33 -1.38 -40.76
C ASP A 568 -1.12 -0.14 -39.83
N TYR A 569 -0.52 0.91 -40.36
CA TYR A 569 -0.32 2.18 -39.65
C TYR A 569 -1.63 2.90 -39.35
N VAL A 570 -2.49 2.98 -40.36
CA VAL A 570 -3.84 3.55 -40.22
C VAL A 570 -4.68 2.74 -39.24
N ASP A 571 -4.63 1.43 -39.26
CA ASP A 571 -5.34 0.57 -38.32
C ASP A 571 -4.81 0.75 -36.88
N PHE A 572 -3.50 0.91 -36.73
CA PHE A 572 -2.87 1.19 -35.45
C PHE A 572 -3.32 2.54 -34.88
N TYR A 573 -3.22 3.63 -35.65
CA TYR A 573 -3.66 4.95 -35.21
C TYR A 573 -5.18 5.10 -35.08
N THR A 574 -5.95 4.37 -35.88
CA THR A 574 -7.41 4.30 -35.71
C THR A 574 -7.79 3.79 -34.32
N LYS A 575 -7.07 2.78 -33.81
CA LYS A 575 -7.29 2.27 -32.44
C LYS A 575 -6.90 3.31 -31.39
N ILE A 576 -5.76 3.98 -31.56
CA ILE A 576 -5.30 5.03 -30.65
C ILE A 576 -6.31 6.18 -30.59
N ILE A 577 -6.68 6.74 -31.74
CA ILE A 577 -7.60 7.87 -31.84
C ILE A 577 -8.99 7.49 -31.32
N LYS A 578 -9.52 6.33 -31.73
CA LYS A 578 -10.81 5.84 -31.24
C LYS A 578 -10.87 5.80 -29.71
N ASN A 579 -9.83 5.23 -29.12
CA ASN A 579 -9.74 5.14 -27.67
C ASN A 579 -9.65 6.54 -27.04
N SER A 580 -8.85 7.44 -27.60
CA SER A 580 -8.53 8.75 -27.01
C SER A 580 -9.67 9.76 -27.08
N ILE A 581 -10.54 9.68 -28.10
CA ILE A 581 -11.69 10.58 -28.27
C ILE A 581 -13.04 9.95 -27.92
N ASN A 582 -13.06 8.73 -27.39
CA ASN A 582 -14.26 7.96 -27.08
C ASN A 582 -15.28 7.87 -28.25
N SER A 583 -14.79 7.90 -29.50
CA SER A 583 -15.63 7.79 -30.68
C SER A 583 -15.87 6.34 -31.05
N ASN A 584 -17.11 5.99 -31.36
CA ASN A 584 -17.47 4.64 -31.86
C ASN A 584 -17.36 4.51 -33.40
N ASP A 585 -17.16 5.61 -34.13
CA ASP A 585 -17.11 5.59 -35.60
C ASP A 585 -15.72 5.26 -36.13
N THR A 586 -15.36 3.99 -35.99
CA THR A 586 -14.06 3.45 -36.46
C THR A 586 -13.85 3.65 -37.96
N SER A 587 -14.94 3.50 -38.77
CA SER A 587 -14.86 3.61 -40.23
C SER A 587 -14.60 5.04 -40.68
N LYS A 588 -15.23 6.03 -40.03
CA LYS A 588 -14.99 7.45 -40.33
C LYS A 588 -13.53 7.82 -39.99
N ILE A 589 -13.03 7.43 -38.82
CA ILE A 589 -11.63 7.72 -38.46
C ILE A 589 -10.66 7.07 -39.45
N LYS A 590 -10.86 5.80 -39.81
CA LYS A 590 -10.02 5.09 -40.75
C LYS A 590 -10.00 5.77 -42.14
N ASN A 591 -11.15 6.16 -42.65
CA ASN A 591 -11.26 6.84 -43.94
C ASN A 591 -10.56 8.20 -43.93
N VAL A 592 -10.72 8.97 -42.87
CA VAL A 592 -9.99 10.23 -42.67
C VAL A 592 -8.47 10.00 -42.69
N LEU A 593 -7.96 9.03 -41.95
CA LEU A 593 -6.51 8.77 -41.92
C LEU A 593 -5.98 8.30 -43.28
N LEU A 594 -6.74 7.44 -44.00
CA LEU A 594 -6.36 7.00 -45.34
C LEU A 594 -6.30 8.16 -46.36
N SER A 595 -7.15 9.17 -46.19
CA SER A 595 -7.18 10.32 -47.13
C SER A 595 -5.87 11.12 -47.12
N PHE A 596 -5.11 11.12 -46.03
CA PHE A 596 -3.79 11.77 -45.97
C PHE A 596 -2.80 11.21 -47.02
N PHE A 597 -2.90 9.92 -47.32
CA PHE A 597 -2.01 9.23 -48.27
C PHE A 597 -2.59 9.15 -49.70
N ARG A 598 -3.93 9.30 -49.84
CA ARG A 598 -4.60 8.98 -51.11
C ARG A 598 -5.27 10.21 -51.79
N ASP A 599 -5.72 11.21 -51.03
CA ASP A 599 -6.54 12.27 -51.53
C ASP A 599 -5.97 13.67 -51.24
N ASN A 600 -6.21 14.61 -52.16
CA ASN A 600 -5.85 16.02 -52.00
C ASN A 600 -7.04 16.92 -51.57
N LEU A 601 -7.95 16.39 -50.79
CA LEU A 601 -9.17 17.09 -50.32
C LEU A 601 -8.87 18.39 -49.55
N TYR A 602 -7.68 18.52 -48.98
CA TYR A 602 -7.20 19.67 -48.18
C TYR A 602 -6.21 20.58 -48.96
N GLU A 603 -6.05 20.41 -50.29
CA GLU A 603 -5.03 21.11 -51.08
C GLU A 603 -5.18 22.65 -51.01
N ASN A 604 -6.39 23.18 -51.01
CA ASN A 604 -6.63 24.64 -50.89
C ASN A 604 -6.16 25.16 -49.53
N LYS A 605 -6.40 24.42 -48.45
CA LYS A 605 -6.01 24.80 -47.10
C LYS A 605 -4.49 24.68 -46.93
N LYS A 606 -3.88 23.66 -47.50
CA LYS A 606 -2.41 23.50 -47.57
C LYS A 606 -1.77 24.72 -48.25
N LYS A 607 -2.31 25.13 -49.43
CA LYS A 607 -1.77 26.29 -50.18
C LYS A 607 -1.90 27.60 -49.42
N GLU A 608 -3.04 27.83 -48.74
CA GLU A 608 -3.24 29.00 -47.89
C GLU A 608 -2.18 29.08 -46.78
N ILE A 609 -1.97 27.96 -46.05
CA ILE A 609 -1.01 27.87 -44.92
C ILE A 609 0.43 27.99 -45.45
N ALA A 610 0.77 27.27 -46.55
CA ALA A 610 2.08 27.34 -47.18
C ALA A 610 2.45 28.74 -47.61
N PHE A 611 1.49 29.45 -48.20
CA PHE A 611 1.70 30.84 -48.61
C PHE A 611 2.04 31.73 -47.40
N LYS A 612 1.31 31.62 -46.31
CA LYS A 612 1.50 32.43 -45.11
C LYS A 612 2.86 32.12 -44.44
N GLU A 613 3.22 30.87 -44.33
CA GLU A 613 4.49 30.46 -43.68
C GLU A 613 5.71 30.84 -44.57
N LEU A 614 5.64 30.66 -45.89
CA LEU A 614 6.68 31.08 -46.82
C LEU A 614 6.82 32.63 -46.90
N ASP A 615 5.71 33.37 -46.80
CA ASP A 615 5.72 34.82 -46.72
C ASP A 615 6.48 35.33 -45.48
N LYS A 616 6.20 34.68 -44.36
CA LYS A 616 6.90 34.94 -43.08
C LYS A 616 8.39 34.57 -43.19
N TYR A 617 8.71 33.38 -43.71
CA TYR A 617 10.07 32.87 -43.87
C TYR A 617 10.91 33.83 -44.71
N PHE A 618 10.48 34.14 -45.96
CA PHE A 618 11.22 35.07 -46.84
C PHE A 618 11.25 36.53 -46.35
N GLY A 619 10.47 36.89 -45.33
CA GLY A 619 10.49 38.18 -44.63
C GLY A 619 11.38 38.20 -43.39
N SER A 620 11.77 37.05 -42.85
CA SER A 620 12.56 36.92 -41.63
C SER A 620 14.07 37.10 -41.87
N GLU A 621 14.84 37.22 -40.79
CA GLU A 621 16.29 37.21 -40.82
C GLU A 621 16.89 35.79 -40.83
N GLU A 622 16.05 34.81 -40.62
CA GLU A 622 16.41 33.36 -40.64
C GLU A 622 16.51 32.83 -42.07
N ALA A 623 15.88 33.49 -43.04
CA ALA A 623 15.92 33.04 -44.43
C ALA A 623 17.31 33.21 -45.03
N ILE A 624 17.83 32.15 -45.65
CA ILE A 624 19.10 32.17 -46.41
C ILE A 624 19.08 33.35 -47.41
N PHE A 625 17.91 33.67 -47.94
CA PHE A 625 17.72 34.79 -48.86
C PHE A 625 16.44 35.57 -48.54
N LYS A 626 16.58 36.81 -48.06
CA LYS A 626 15.47 37.70 -47.74
C LYS A 626 14.95 38.41 -48.99
N ILE A 627 13.65 38.31 -49.28
CA ILE A 627 13.08 38.99 -50.41
C ILE A 627 12.44 40.31 -49.94
N LYS A 628 13.06 41.45 -50.29
CA LYS A 628 12.60 42.80 -49.88
C LYS A 628 11.41 43.32 -50.69
N ASP A 629 11.27 42.89 -51.95
CA ASP A 629 10.16 43.32 -52.85
C ASP A 629 8.92 42.45 -52.60
N GLU A 630 7.92 43.01 -51.95
CA GLU A 630 6.68 42.35 -51.57
C GLU A 630 5.90 41.77 -52.78
N LYS A 631 5.93 42.43 -53.96
CA LYS A 631 5.26 41.92 -55.14
C LYS A 631 5.99 40.73 -55.73
N LYS A 632 7.31 40.81 -55.81
CA LYS A 632 8.17 39.73 -56.28
C LYS A 632 8.11 38.54 -55.37
N LYS A 633 8.09 38.76 -54.05
CA LYS A 633 7.97 37.73 -53.01
C LYS A 633 6.70 36.90 -53.21
N LYS A 634 5.55 37.55 -53.37
CA LYS A 634 4.27 36.85 -53.61
C LYS A 634 4.25 36.05 -54.92
N ILE A 635 4.90 36.51 -55.96
CA ILE A 635 4.99 35.78 -57.24
C ILE A 635 5.83 34.50 -57.07
N ILE A 636 6.98 34.62 -56.46
CA ILE A 636 7.87 33.50 -56.17
C ILE A 636 7.18 32.46 -55.29
N ILE A 637 6.55 32.86 -54.21
CA ILE A 637 5.83 31.95 -53.32
C ILE A 637 4.74 31.19 -54.05
N ASN A 638 3.93 31.89 -54.84
CA ASN A 638 2.87 31.24 -55.62
C ASN A 638 3.43 30.27 -56.68
N GLU A 639 4.57 30.58 -57.27
CA GLU A 639 5.21 29.66 -58.24
C GLU A 639 5.81 28.44 -57.51
N ILE A 640 6.41 28.61 -56.34
CA ILE A 640 6.91 27.51 -55.50
C ILE A 640 5.76 26.57 -55.09
N ILE A 641 4.64 27.10 -54.57
CA ILE A 641 3.53 26.31 -54.10
C ILE A 641 2.84 25.50 -55.21
N ASN A 642 2.82 26.04 -56.42
CA ASN A 642 2.18 25.36 -57.55
C ASN A 642 3.15 24.57 -58.46
N SER A 643 4.44 24.62 -58.17
CA SER A 643 5.46 23.86 -58.95
C SER A 643 5.56 22.43 -58.50
N SER A 644 5.76 21.51 -59.45
CA SER A 644 6.15 20.12 -59.21
C SER A 644 7.66 19.95 -58.99
N ASN A 645 8.45 20.98 -59.36
CA ASN A 645 9.92 20.98 -59.17
C ASN A 645 10.36 22.35 -58.58
N ILE A 646 10.57 22.39 -57.26
CA ILE A 646 10.94 23.58 -56.50
C ILE A 646 12.31 24.09 -56.94
N GLU A 647 13.26 23.17 -57.22
CA GLU A 647 14.63 23.47 -57.64
C GLU A 647 14.69 24.34 -58.89
N ASN A 648 13.86 24.04 -59.89
CA ASN A 648 13.75 24.84 -61.09
C ASN A 648 13.28 26.26 -60.83
N VAL A 649 12.33 26.45 -59.90
CA VAL A 649 11.84 27.75 -59.47
C VAL A 649 12.96 28.51 -58.75
N LEU A 650 13.70 27.85 -57.87
CA LEU A 650 14.83 28.46 -57.18
C LEU A 650 15.93 28.93 -58.14
N HIS A 651 16.33 28.10 -59.10
CA HIS A 651 17.32 28.47 -60.11
C HIS A 651 16.87 29.64 -60.99
N LYS A 652 15.57 29.74 -61.25
CA LYS A 652 14.98 30.84 -62.03
C LYS A 652 15.10 32.19 -61.31
N TYR A 653 14.84 32.24 -60.04
CA TYR A 653 14.76 33.49 -59.27
C TYR A 653 16.02 33.81 -58.47
N PHE A 654 16.86 32.81 -58.11
CA PHE A 654 18.02 32.93 -57.25
C PHE A 654 19.32 32.51 -57.95
N ARG A 655 19.51 33.00 -59.21
CA ARG A 655 20.67 32.67 -60.08
C ARG A 655 22.05 32.92 -59.49
N ASN A 656 22.16 33.75 -58.45
CA ASN A 656 23.42 34.17 -57.85
C ASN A 656 23.78 33.34 -56.61
N LEU A 657 22.95 32.37 -56.18
CA LEU A 657 23.24 31.46 -55.05
C LEU A 657 24.15 30.33 -55.52
N LYS A 658 25.00 29.86 -54.61
CA LYS A 658 25.78 28.62 -54.82
C LYS A 658 24.82 27.44 -54.80
N ASN A 659 25.19 26.38 -55.49
CA ASN A 659 24.36 25.16 -55.53
C ASN A 659 24.08 24.60 -54.14
N GLU A 660 25.03 24.65 -53.20
CA GLU A 660 24.87 24.26 -51.83
C GLU A 660 23.76 25.06 -51.10
N ASP A 661 23.74 26.40 -51.28
CA ASP A 661 22.72 27.25 -50.68
C ASP A 661 21.32 27.02 -51.30
N VAL A 662 21.29 26.69 -52.61
CA VAL A 662 20.01 26.33 -53.29
C VAL A 662 19.47 25.00 -52.73
N GLU A 663 20.34 24.02 -52.46
CA GLU A 663 19.93 22.76 -51.90
C GLU A 663 19.37 22.91 -50.49
N ILE A 664 20.03 23.68 -49.61
CA ILE A 664 19.54 24.01 -48.27
C ILE A 664 18.23 24.79 -48.34
N LEU A 665 18.12 25.78 -49.20
CA LEU A 665 16.90 26.56 -49.38
C LEU A 665 15.72 25.70 -49.88
N LYS A 666 16.00 24.71 -50.75
CA LYS A 666 15.02 23.75 -51.23
C LYS A 666 14.52 22.87 -50.09
N GLU A 667 15.43 22.33 -49.26
CA GLU A 667 15.06 21.50 -48.10
C GLU A 667 14.19 22.27 -47.11
N GLU A 668 14.53 23.54 -46.82
CA GLU A 668 13.74 24.40 -45.93
C GLU A 668 12.34 24.67 -46.50
N ILE A 669 12.23 24.97 -47.79
CA ILE A 669 10.96 25.17 -48.46
C ILE A 669 10.11 23.88 -48.47
N GLU A 670 10.69 22.75 -48.79
CA GLU A 670 10.03 21.44 -48.76
C GLU A 670 9.50 21.13 -47.37
N GLU A 671 10.26 21.43 -46.33
CA GLU A 671 9.81 21.28 -44.93
C GLU A 671 8.62 22.18 -44.59
N ILE A 672 8.67 23.46 -45.00
CA ILE A 672 7.56 24.41 -44.81
C ILE A 672 6.29 23.94 -45.53
N ILE A 673 6.42 23.44 -46.76
CA ILE A 673 5.27 22.92 -47.53
C ILE A 673 4.72 21.66 -46.89
N TYR A 674 5.59 20.77 -46.42
CA TYR A 674 5.16 19.56 -45.68
C TYR A 674 4.42 19.91 -44.40
N GLU A 675 4.94 20.84 -43.61
CA GLU A 675 4.26 21.32 -42.41
C GLU A 675 2.89 21.99 -42.73
N ALA A 676 2.80 22.72 -43.81
CA ALA A 676 1.54 23.27 -44.28
C ALA A 676 0.53 22.18 -44.69
N LYS A 677 1.00 21.08 -45.28
CA LYS A 677 0.19 19.88 -45.57
C LYS A 677 -0.37 19.28 -44.28
N ARG A 678 0.48 19.09 -43.26
CA ARG A 678 0.08 18.53 -41.96
C ARG A 678 -0.97 19.41 -41.27
N LYS A 679 -0.70 20.72 -41.14
CA LYS A 679 -1.62 21.67 -40.53
C LYS A 679 -2.95 21.74 -41.27
N GLY A 680 -2.92 21.76 -42.60
CA GLY A 680 -4.12 21.77 -43.45
C GLY A 680 -5.00 20.55 -43.26
N PHE A 681 -4.39 19.38 -43.18
CA PHE A 681 -5.08 18.12 -42.87
C PHE A 681 -5.76 18.19 -41.49
N VAL A 682 -5.01 18.60 -40.48
CA VAL A 682 -5.53 18.67 -39.08
C VAL A 682 -6.67 19.65 -38.94
N GLU A 683 -6.54 20.86 -39.57
CA GLU A 683 -7.59 21.89 -39.53
C GLU A 683 -8.86 21.42 -40.23
N GLU A 684 -8.75 20.74 -41.37
CA GLU A 684 -9.92 20.26 -42.10
C GLU A 684 -10.66 19.16 -41.36
N PHE A 685 -9.97 18.16 -40.87
CA PHE A 685 -10.62 16.94 -40.33
C PHE A 685 -10.90 16.99 -38.83
N SER A 686 -10.37 17.94 -38.07
CA SER A 686 -10.70 18.08 -36.64
C SER A 686 -12.06 18.75 -36.39
N LYS A 687 -12.68 19.38 -37.44
CA LYS A 687 -13.93 20.16 -37.31
C LYS A 687 -15.13 19.33 -36.88
N ASP A 688 -15.18 18.07 -37.30
CA ASP A 688 -16.33 17.18 -37.16
C ASP A 688 -16.39 16.40 -35.87
N PHE A 689 -15.47 16.61 -34.91
CA PHE A 689 -15.36 15.84 -33.69
C PHE A 689 -15.48 16.71 -32.45
N GLN A 690 -16.06 16.16 -31.37
CA GLN A 690 -16.33 16.89 -30.13
C GLN A 690 -15.06 17.22 -29.34
N ASP A 691 -14.12 16.32 -29.23
CA ASP A 691 -12.84 16.53 -28.53
C ASP A 691 -11.76 16.97 -29.52
N LYS A 692 -11.83 18.25 -29.91
CA LYS A 692 -10.99 18.80 -30.98
C LYS A 692 -9.51 18.85 -30.63
N GLU A 693 -9.15 19.18 -29.40
CA GLU A 693 -7.73 19.40 -29.02
C GLU A 693 -6.91 18.11 -29.05
N LYS A 694 -7.39 17.05 -28.37
CA LYS A 694 -6.71 15.76 -28.39
C LYS A 694 -6.64 15.17 -29.79
N LEU A 695 -7.73 15.25 -30.53
CA LEU A 695 -7.76 14.75 -31.89
C LEU A 695 -6.75 15.49 -32.79
N LYS A 696 -6.67 16.81 -32.70
CA LYS A 696 -5.69 17.59 -33.48
C LYS A 696 -4.25 17.12 -33.22
N ASN A 697 -3.91 16.90 -31.97
CA ASN A 697 -2.59 16.44 -31.58
C ASN A 697 -2.26 15.05 -32.20
N TYR A 698 -3.20 14.09 -32.11
CA TYR A 698 -3.03 12.77 -32.72
C TYR A 698 -3.02 12.79 -34.25
N LEU A 699 -3.86 13.62 -34.88
CA LEU A 699 -3.83 13.79 -36.35
C LEU A 699 -2.51 14.40 -36.79
N TYR A 700 -2.02 15.41 -36.06
CA TYR A 700 -0.72 16.02 -36.39
C TYR A 700 0.43 15.03 -36.18
N GLU A 701 0.38 14.20 -35.15
CA GLU A 701 1.37 13.14 -34.92
C GLU A 701 1.32 12.04 -35.98
N PHE A 702 0.11 11.62 -36.39
CA PHE A 702 -0.10 10.66 -37.47
C PHE A 702 0.48 11.13 -38.82
N THR A 703 0.42 12.41 -39.10
CA THR A 703 0.91 12.99 -40.37
C THR A 703 2.42 13.16 -40.42
N GLY A 704 3.16 12.63 -39.49
CA GLY A 704 4.63 12.67 -39.45
C GLY A 704 5.30 11.91 -40.58
N LYS A 705 6.59 12.20 -40.81
CA LYS A 705 7.40 11.53 -41.85
C LYS A 705 7.73 10.07 -41.52
N LYS A 706 7.53 9.63 -40.28
CA LYS A 706 7.85 8.26 -39.85
C LYS A 706 6.60 7.46 -39.51
N ILE A 707 6.48 6.30 -40.10
CA ILE A 707 5.47 5.29 -39.81
C ILE A 707 5.97 4.41 -38.65
N ILE A 708 5.12 4.25 -37.61
CA ILE A 708 5.39 3.43 -36.44
C ILE A 708 4.30 2.38 -36.34
N ILE A 709 4.66 1.10 -36.45
CA ILE A 709 3.75 -0.03 -36.34
C ILE A 709 4.29 -1.11 -35.38
N PRO A 710 3.42 -1.88 -34.73
CA PRO A 710 3.85 -3.06 -33.99
C PRO A 710 4.62 -4.03 -34.88
N TYR A 711 5.71 -4.60 -34.35
CA TYR A 711 6.58 -5.53 -35.10
C TYR A 711 5.81 -6.75 -35.61
N LYS A 712 6.06 -7.10 -36.85
CA LYS A 712 5.60 -8.33 -37.51
C LYS A 712 6.79 -9.00 -38.18
N GLU A 713 6.88 -10.33 -38.08
CA GLU A 713 8.04 -11.12 -38.60
C GLU A 713 8.23 -11.03 -40.10
N ASP A 714 7.19 -10.72 -40.85
CA ASP A 714 7.21 -10.57 -42.30
C ASP A 714 7.75 -9.21 -42.81
N LEU A 715 8.13 -8.32 -41.87
CA LEU A 715 8.68 -7.00 -42.18
C LEU A 715 10.17 -6.94 -41.76
N ASN A 716 11.07 -7.17 -42.70
CA ASN A 716 12.53 -7.19 -42.47
C ASN A 716 13.25 -5.87 -42.80
N PHE A 717 12.53 -4.76 -42.80
CA PHE A 717 13.09 -3.43 -43.11
C PHE A 717 12.58 -2.41 -42.07
N GLY A 718 13.33 -1.35 -41.90
CA GLY A 718 13.08 -0.34 -40.87
C GLY A 718 13.87 -0.59 -39.59
N LYS A 719 13.81 0.39 -38.66
CA LYS A 719 14.48 0.27 -37.37
C LYS A 719 13.56 -0.45 -36.39
N ILE A 720 14.02 -1.58 -35.85
CA ILE A 720 13.31 -2.30 -34.80
C ILE A 720 13.67 -1.67 -33.45
N LEU A 721 12.67 -1.34 -32.68
CA LEU A 721 12.78 -0.82 -31.32
C LEU A 721 12.15 -1.81 -30.36
N GLU A 722 12.90 -2.23 -29.34
CA GLU A 722 12.40 -3.07 -28.25
C GLU A 722 12.17 -2.23 -27.00
N MET A 723 11.01 -2.41 -26.37
CA MET A 723 10.62 -1.71 -25.15
C MET A 723 10.20 -2.71 -24.08
N ASN A 724 10.90 -2.72 -22.94
CA ASN A 724 10.48 -3.45 -21.77
C ASN A 724 9.74 -2.49 -20.82
N ILE A 725 8.47 -2.80 -20.55
CA ILE A 725 7.60 -1.93 -19.76
C ILE A 725 7.20 -2.66 -18.48
N TYR A 726 7.43 -2.03 -17.35
CA TYR A 726 7.16 -2.60 -16.03
C TYR A 726 6.30 -1.65 -15.19
N TYR A 727 5.40 -2.23 -14.41
CA TYR A 727 4.54 -1.48 -13.50
C TYR A 727 4.90 -1.76 -12.05
N SER A 728 5.01 -0.70 -11.23
CA SER A 728 5.14 -0.77 -9.79
C SER A 728 4.53 0.46 -9.12
N GLY A 729 4.35 0.39 -7.81
CA GLY A 729 3.80 1.48 -7.02
C GLY A 729 2.95 0.98 -5.86
N ILE A 730 2.36 1.92 -5.14
CA ILE A 730 1.60 1.63 -3.92
C ILE A 730 0.36 0.77 -4.19
N PRO A 731 -0.48 1.03 -5.22
CA PRO A 731 -1.68 0.23 -5.46
C PRO A 731 -1.39 -1.24 -5.73
N ILE A 732 -0.38 -1.55 -6.56
CA ILE A 732 -0.03 -2.95 -6.85
C ILE A 732 0.56 -3.65 -5.62
N ILE A 733 1.33 -2.94 -4.78
CA ILE A 733 1.86 -3.47 -3.53
C ILE A 733 0.72 -3.78 -2.56
N TYR A 734 -0.28 -2.90 -2.41
CA TYR A 734 -1.46 -3.17 -1.58
C TYR A 734 -2.27 -4.37 -2.09
N ARG A 735 -2.48 -4.47 -3.39
CA ARG A 735 -3.12 -5.64 -4.01
C ARG A 735 -2.37 -6.93 -3.67
N ARG A 736 -1.03 -6.92 -3.72
CA ARG A 736 -0.20 -8.07 -3.35
C ARG A 736 -0.31 -8.43 -1.87
N ILE A 737 -0.36 -7.42 -0.99
CA ILE A 737 -0.59 -7.64 0.45
C ILE A 737 -1.95 -8.32 0.65
N ASP A 738 -3.01 -7.82 0.01
CA ASP A 738 -4.38 -8.37 0.11
C ASP A 738 -4.46 -9.83 -0.39
N ASP A 739 -3.89 -10.12 -1.56
CA ASP A 739 -3.86 -11.47 -2.11
C ASP A 739 -3.08 -12.44 -1.19
N ASN A 740 -1.99 -11.98 -0.58
CA ASN A 740 -1.18 -12.78 0.34
C ASN A 740 -1.84 -12.95 1.71
N LEU A 741 -2.68 -12.01 2.17
CA LEU A 741 -3.44 -12.15 3.43
C LEU A 741 -4.34 -13.37 3.42
N LEU A 742 -5.13 -13.57 2.38
CA LEU A 742 -6.02 -14.73 2.29
C LEU A 742 -5.24 -16.05 2.25
N LYS A 743 -4.19 -16.12 1.42
CA LYS A 743 -3.34 -17.30 1.34
C LYS A 743 -2.72 -17.61 2.70
N SER A 744 -2.20 -16.58 3.37
CA SER A 744 -1.64 -16.68 4.71
C SER A 744 -2.64 -17.17 5.74
N GLN A 745 -3.90 -16.67 5.69
CA GLN A 745 -4.97 -17.11 6.58
C GLN A 745 -5.25 -18.61 6.42
N ILE A 746 -5.41 -19.08 5.18
CA ILE A 746 -5.70 -20.49 4.90
C ILE A 746 -4.52 -21.38 5.33
N GLN A 747 -3.30 -21.00 4.96
CA GLN A 747 -2.10 -21.77 5.28
C GLN A 747 -1.87 -21.89 6.79
N SER A 748 -1.93 -20.78 7.52
CA SER A 748 -1.73 -20.77 8.97
C SER A 748 -2.84 -21.52 9.69
N LEU A 749 -4.09 -21.38 9.25
CA LEU A 749 -5.24 -22.08 9.83
C LEU A 749 -5.13 -23.60 9.65
N LEU A 750 -4.81 -24.08 8.44
CA LEU A 750 -4.61 -25.51 8.18
C LEU A 750 -3.46 -26.06 9.02
N MET A 751 -2.34 -25.35 9.06
CA MET A 751 -1.17 -25.80 9.83
C MET A 751 -1.45 -25.87 11.33
N VAL A 752 -2.14 -24.89 11.91
CA VAL A 752 -2.44 -24.93 13.35
C VAL A 752 -3.43 -26.04 13.67
N ILE A 753 -4.44 -26.27 12.83
CA ILE A 753 -5.40 -27.39 13.01
C ILE A 753 -4.63 -28.73 13.03
N ILE A 754 -3.73 -28.93 12.06
CA ILE A 754 -2.92 -30.17 11.98
C ILE A 754 -2.00 -30.31 13.20
N LEU A 755 -1.24 -29.28 13.55
CA LEU A 755 -0.30 -29.32 14.67
C LEU A 755 -1.02 -29.58 16.00
N VAL A 756 -2.08 -28.84 16.29
CA VAL A 756 -2.83 -29.01 17.54
C VAL A 756 -3.52 -30.37 17.56
N PHE A 757 -4.09 -30.83 16.44
CA PHE A 757 -4.67 -32.19 16.36
C PHE A 757 -3.64 -33.27 16.67
N ILE A 758 -2.42 -33.16 16.15
CA ILE A 758 -1.31 -34.08 16.46
C ILE A 758 -1.00 -34.06 17.97
N PHE A 759 -0.82 -32.88 18.57
CA PHE A 759 -0.48 -32.76 19.98
C PHE A 759 -1.56 -33.34 20.90
N VAL A 760 -2.85 -33.03 20.67
CA VAL A 760 -3.94 -33.57 21.48
C VAL A 760 -4.14 -35.08 21.24
N THR A 761 -3.87 -35.57 20.03
CA THR A 761 -3.89 -37.03 19.74
C THR A 761 -2.80 -37.78 20.52
N ILE A 762 -1.60 -37.22 20.60
CA ILE A 762 -0.49 -37.75 21.39
C ILE A 762 -0.85 -37.73 22.89
N GLU A 763 -1.39 -36.61 23.39
CA GLU A 763 -1.81 -36.45 24.79
C GLU A 763 -2.82 -37.53 25.22
N TRP A 764 -3.85 -37.72 24.42
CA TRP A 764 -4.91 -38.71 24.72
C TRP A 764 -4.51 -40.12 24.32
N ARG A 765 -3.41 -40.31 23.60
CA ARG A 765 -3.02 -41.60 22.97
C ARG A 765 -4.17 -42.22 22.18
N SER A 766 -4.95 -41.36 21.51
CA SER A 766 -6.18 -41.73 20.81
C SER A 766 -6.56 -40.71 19.75
N ILE A 767 -6.70 -41.16 18.52
CA ILE A 767 -7.20 -40.32 17.42
C ILE A 767 -8.62 -39.79 17.72
N ILE A 768 -9.47 -40.68 18.31
CA ILE A 768 -10.83 -40.30 18.72
C ILE A 768 -10.78 -39.19 19.78
N GLY A 769 -9.84 -39.30 20.75
CA GLY A 769 -9.62 -38.26 21.75
C GLY A 769 -9.21 -36.93 21.11
N GLY A 770 -8.35 -36.97 20.09
CA GLY A 770 -8.00 -35.82 19.27
C GLY A 770 -9.19 -35.16 18.58
N ILE A 771 -10.02 -35.97 17.91
CA ILE A 771 -11.24 -35.49 17.22
C ILE A 771 -12.18 -34.79 18.21
N PHE A 772 -12.49 -35.41 19.34
CA PHE A 772 -13.37 -34.79 20.35
C PHE A 772 -12.81 -33.48 20.89
N SER A 773 -11.49 -33.39 21.06
CA SER A 773 -10.83 -32.19 21.54
C SER A 773 -10.97 -31.03 20.54
N MET A 774 -11.03 -31.32 19.23
CA MET A 774 -11.12 -30.29 18.19
C MET A 774 -12.55 -29.76 17.97
N ILE A 775 -13.61 -30.49 18.40
CA ILE A 775 -15.01 -30.09 18.17
C ILE A 775 -15.33 -28.66 18.66
N PRO A 776 -15.04 -28.27 19.93
CA PRO A 776 -15.34 -26.93 20.42
C PRO A 776 -14.59 -25.84 19.67
N ILE A 777 -13.38 -26.13 19.26
CA ILE A 777 -12.49 -25.16 18.59
C ILE A 777 -12.95 -24.93 17.16
N LEU A 778 -13.25 -25.99 16.41
CA LEU A 778 -13.78 -25.85 15.05
C LEU A 778 -15.10 -25.09 15.06
N PHE A 779 -15.99 -25.37 16.05
CA PHE A 779 -17.19 -24.57 16.24
C PHE A 779 -16.87 -23.08 16.47
N THR A 780 -15.91 -22.76 17.33
CA THR A 780 -15.52 -21.39 17.63
C THR A 780 -14.92 -20.66 16.42
N ILE A 781 -14.14 -21.36 15.60
CA ILE A 781 -13.54 -20.80 14.39
C ILE A 781 -14.62 -20.44 13.37
N ILE A 782 -15.59 -21.36 13.15
CA ILE A 782 -16.68 -21.11 12.21
C ILE A 782 -17.56 -19.97 12.71
N PHE A 783 -17.82 -19.90 14.01
CA PHE A 783 -18.50 -18.79 14.64
C PHE A 783 -17.75 -17.47 14.46
N TYR A 784 -16.42 -17.46 14.65
CA TYR A 784 -15.58 -16.29 14.41
C TYR A 784 -15.71 -15.75 12.98
N PHE A 785 -15.54 -16.62 11.98
CA PHE A 785 -15.71 -16.20 10.59
C PHE A 785 -17.16 -15.80 10.28
N GLY A 786 -18.14 -16.45 10.92
CA GLY A 786 -19.54 -16.05 10.86
C GLY A 786 -19.78 -14.61 11.35
N ILE A 787 -19.18 -14.23 12.48
CA ILE A 787 -19.22 -12.85 13.01
C ILE A 787 -18.61 -11.85 12.01
N LEU A 788 -17.44 -12.16 11.45
CA LEU A 788 -16.83 -11.28 10.44
C LEU A 788 -17.78 -11.00 9.29
N GLY A 789 -18.43 -12.06 8.75
CA GLY A 789 -19.37 -11.93 7.66
C GLY A 789 -20.66 -11.21 8.04
N PHE A 790 -21.22 -11.51 9.24
CA PHE A 790 -22.46 -10.90 9.73
C PHE A 790 -22.32 -9.39 9.94
N PHE A 791 -21.25 -8.95 10.62
CA PHE A 791 -20.99 -7.55 10.88
C PHE A 791 -20.23 -6.84 9.75
N HIS A 792 -20.00 -7.52 8.62
CA HIS A 792 -19.22 -6.99 7.49
C HIS A 792 -17.83 -6.46 7.90
N ILE A 793 -17.22 -7.12 8.90
CA ILE A 793 -15.86 -6.79 9.34
C ILE A 793 -14.88 -7.34 8.32
N PRO A 794 -14.05 -6.48 7.70
CA PRO A 794 -13.12 -6.96 6.69
C PRO A 794 -11.99 -7.79 7.30
N LEU A 795 -11.47 -8.74 6.52
CA LEU A 795 -10.25 -9.46 6.86
C LEU A 795 -9.05 -8.52 6.65
N ASP A 796 -8.34 -8.22 7.75
CA ASP A 796 -7.16 -7.35 7.79
C ASP A 796 -5.97 -8.04 8.46
N ALA A 797 -4.80 -7.38 8.48
CA ALA A 797 -3.57 -7.93 9.02
C ALA A 797 -3.65 -8.31 10.53
N ALA A 798 -4.51 -7.66 11.31
CA ALA A 798 -4.73 -7.99 12.71
C ALA A 798 -5.70 -9.18 12.87
N ASN A 799 -6.79 -9.20 12.08
CA ASN A 799 -7.80 -10.25 12.17
C ASN A 799 -7.29 -11.62 11.71
N VAL A 800 -6.35 -11.66 10.77
CA VAL A 800 -5.68 -12.90 10.32
C VAL A 800 -5.04 -13.67 11.48
N LEU A 801 -4.60 -12.99 12.53
CA LEU A 801 -3.95 -13.61 13.70
C LEU A 801 -4.96 -14.32 14.61
N ILE A 802 -6.23 -13.95 14.57
CA ILE A 802 -7.22 -14.36 15.58
C ILE A 802 -7.49 -15.86 15.52
N ALA A 803 -7.67 -16.44 14.35
CA ALA A 803 -8.00 -17.86 14.23
C ALA A 803 -6.91 -18.81 14.77
N PRO A 804 -5.59 -18.64 14.48
CA PRO A 804 -4.53 -19.41 15.14
C PRO A 804 -4.48 -19.19 16.65
N ILE A 805 -4.77 -17.98 17.13
CA ILE A 805 -4.79 -17.65 18.56
C ILE A 805 -5.95 -18.35 19.25
N ILE A 806 -7.16 -18.34 18.66
CA ILE A 806 -8.33 -19.06 19.17
C ILE A 806 -8.01 -20.55 19.35
N ILE A 807 -7.35 -21.17 18.36
CA ILE A 807 -6.99 -22.58 18.44
C ILE A 807 -5.97 -22.80 19.57
N GLY A 808 -4.92 -22.00 19.60
CA GLY A 808 -3.84 -22.15 20.57
C GLY A 808 -4.26 -21.97 22.02
N ILE A 809 -5.15 -20.99 22.29
CA ILE A 809 -5.62 -20.68 23.65
C ILE A 809 -6.90 -21.47 23.96
N GLY A 810 -7.82 -21.61 23.00
CA GLY A 810 -9.12 -22.24 23.22
C GLY A 810 -9.03 -23.75 23.47
N ILE A 811 -8.01 -24.44 22.95
CA ILE A 811 -7.81 -25.88 23.19
C ILE A 811 -7.54 -26.18 24.67
N ASP A 812 -6.99 -25.23 25.42
CA ASP A 812 -6.71 -25.33 26.83
C ASP A 812 -7.99 -25.66 27.63
N TYR A 813 -9.10 -24.99 27.34
CA TYR A 813 -10.38 -25.27 27.99
C TYR A 813 -10.84 -26.71 27.75
N THR A 814 -10.65 -27.23 26.57
CA THR A 814 -10.99 -28.58 26.16
C THR A 814 -10.12 -29.62 26.87
N ILE A 815 -8.81 -29.38 26.91
CA ILE A 815 -7.82 -30.26 27.59
C ILE A 815 -8.19 -30.41 29.07
N HIS A 816 -8.46 -29.30 29.76
CA HIS A 816 -8.80 -29.30 31.18
C HIS A 816 -10.12 -30.03 31.47
N VAL A 817 -11.16 -29.78 30.63
CA VAL A 817 -12.45 -30.47 30.77
C VAL A 817 -12.30 -31.99 30.57
N LEU A 818 -11.64 -32.42 29.48
CA LEU A 818 -11.43 -33.84 29.17
C LEU A 818 -10.56 -34.54 30.24
N SER A 819 -9.46 -33.91 30.65
CA SER A 819 -8.55 -34.46 31.68
C SER A 819 -9.31 -34.69 32.98
N LYS A 820 -10.17 -33.76 33.39
CA LYS A 820 -10.97 -33.92 34.60
C LYS A 820 -11.99 -35.05 34.47
N ILE A 821 -12.75 -35.09 33.38
CA ILE A 821 -13.75 -36.15 33.12
C ILE A 821 -13.05 -37.53 33.15
N LYS A 822 -11.94 -37.69 32.41
CA LYS A 822 -11.18 -38.96 32.34
C LYS A 822 -10.66 -39.39 33.71
N LYS A 823 -10.27 -38.44 34.59
CA LYS A 823 -9.82 -38.75 35.94
C LYS A 823 -10.96 -39.20 36.84
N GLU A 824 -12.09 -38.49 36.79
CA GLU A 824 -13.21 -38.77 37.74
C GLU A 824 -14.01 -40.01 37.35
N ILE A 825 -14.16 -40.35 36.09
CA ILE A 825 -14.82 -41.63 35.64
C ILE A 825 -14.15 -42.90 36.19
N LYS A 826 -12.90 -42.80 36.59
CA LYS A 826 -12.20 -43.94 37.24
C LYS A 826 -12.73 -44.26 38.64
N PHE A 827 -13.35 -43.29 39.31
CA PHE A 827 -13.74 -43.39 40.74
C PHE A 827 -15.24 -43.14 40.97
N LEU A 828 -15.94 -42.53 40.02
CA LEU A 828 -17.33 -42.10 40.14
C LEU A 828 -18.17 -42.63 38.97
N GLU A 829 -19.47 -42.76 39.22
CA GLU A 829 -20.41 -42.99 38.16
C GLU A 829 -20.34 -41.86 37.09
N TYR A 830 -20.72 -42.21 35.88
CA TYR A 830 -20.56 -41.36 34.71
C TYR A 830 -21.20 -39.97 34.91
N GLU A 831 -22.44 -39.90 35.40
CA GLU A 831 -23.16 -38.63 35.66
C GLU A 831 -22.49 -37.82 36.80
N GLU A 832 -22.05 -38.46 37.86
CA GLU A 832 -21.40 -37.79 38.97
C GLU A 832 -20.02 -37.20 38.57
N ALA A 833 -19.29 -37.93 37.77
CA ALA A 833 -18.03 -37.43 37.23
C ALA A 833 -18.20 -36.15 36.45
N PHE A 834 -19.24 -36.01 35.62
CA PHE A 834 -19.55 -34.80 34.91
C PHE A 834 -20.01 -33.65 35.85
N LYS A 835 -20.86 -33.92 36.82
CA LYS A 835 -21.26 -32.93 37.82
C LYS A 835 -20.05 -32.36 38.56
N LYS A 836 -19.14 -33.24 38.99
CA LYS A 836 -17.91 -32.84 39.68
C LYS A 836 -16.98 -32.04 38.75
N MET A 837 -16.86 -32.39 37.49
CA MET A 837 -16.10 -31.60 36.48
C MET A 837 -16.63 -30.19 36.39
N PHE A 838 -17.95 -29.97 36.30
CA PHE A 838 -18.53 -28.63 36.25
C PHE A 838 -18.24 -27.83 37.51
N LEU A 839 -18.42 -28.40 38.68
CA LEU A 839 -18.22 -27.73 39.95
C LEU A 839 -16.77 -27.33 40.26
N GLU A 840 -15.80 -28.10 39.79
CA GLU A 840 -14.38 -27.84 40.06
C GLU A 840 -13.70 -27.18 38.83
N THR A 841 -13.60 -27.90 37.73
CA THR A 841 -12.86 -27.48 36.54
C THR A 841 -13.66 -26.46 35.71
N GLY A 842 -14.98 -26.59 35.65
CA GLY A 842 -15.83 -25.62 34.93
C GLY A 842 -15.71 -24.19 35.46
N LYS A 843 -15.64 -24.01 36.81
CA LYS A 843 -15.37 -22.71 37.41
C LYS A 843 -14.02 -22.15 37.00
N ALA A 844 -12.96 -22.97 37.04
CA ALA A 844 -11.63 -22.53 36.64
C ALA A 844 -11.56 -22.14 35.17
N VAL A 845 -12.24 -22.88 34.28
CA VAL A 845 -12.33 -22.56 32.85
C VAL A 845 -13.00 -21.22 32.61
N ILE A 846 -14.14 -20.95 33.29
CA ILE A 846 -14.85 -19.66 33.15
C ILE A 846 -13.97 -18.49 33.66
N VAL A 847 -13.33 -18.63 34.80
CA VAL A 847 -12.45 -17.59 35.35
C VAL A 847 -11.28 -17.31 34.41
N ASN A 848 -10.64 -18.37 33.88
CA ASN A 848 -9.56 -18.24 32.92
C ASN A 848 -10.03 -17.57 31.61
N ALA A 849 -11.17 -18.02 31.07
CA ALA A 849 -11.74 -17.45 29.85
C ALA A 849 -12.08 -15.95 30.01
N LEU A 850 -12.68 -15.56 31.15
CA LEU A 850 -12.97 -14.16 31.43
C LEU A 850 -11.69 -13.34 31.63
N SER A 851 -10.67 -13.90 32.30
CA SER A 851 -9.39 -13.21 32.48
C SER A 851 -8.72 -12.92 31.13
N VAL A 852 -8.67 -13.92 30.25
CA VAL A 852 -8.14 -13.78 28.89
C VAL A 852 -8.98 -12.82 28.06
N ALA A 853 -10.30 -12.98 28.06
CA ALA A 853 -11.22 -12.14 27.28
C ALA A 853 -11.11 -10.67 27.66
N PHE A 854 -11.22 -10.32 28.95
CA PHE A 854 -11.09 -8.94 29.40
C PHE A 854 -9.67 -8.39 29.28
N GLY A 855 -8.64 -9.23 29.38
CA GLY A 855 -7.26 -8.85 29.10
C GLY A 855 -7.08 -8.35 27.67
N PHE A 856 -7.69 -9.05 26.70
CA PHE A 856 -7.69 -8.59 25.31
C PHE A 856 -8.65 -7.42 25.04
N LEU A 857 -9.76 -7.31 25.78
CA LEU A 857 -10.71 -6.21 25.62
C LEU A 857 -10.07 -4.85 25.88
N VAL A 858 -8.97 -4.78 26.64
CA VAL A 858 -8.18 -3.56 26.84
C VAL A 858 -7.79 -2.89 25.51
N LEU A 859 -7.60 -3.67 24.46
CA LEU A 859 -7.23 -3.19 23.13
C LEU A 859 -8.30 -2.28 22.49
N ILE A 860 -9.54 -2.25 23.01
CA ILE A 860 -10.59 -1.33 22.57
C ILE A 860 -10.20 0.14 22.79
N PHE A 861 -9.33 0.40 23.77
CA PHE A 861 -8.82 1.73 24.08
C PHE A 861 -7.63 2.17 23.21
N GLY A 862 -7.19 1.34 22.27
CA GLY A 862 -6.19 1.69 21.26
C GLY A 862 -6.70 2.79 20.33
N ASN A 863 -5.82 3.36 19.51
CA ASN A 863 -6.16 4.35 18.49
C ASN A 863 -6.39 3.72 17.11
N PHE A 864 -5.68 2.62 16.82
CA PHE A 864 -5.85 1.89 15.58
C PHE A 864 -7.13 1.04 15.58
N ILE A 865 -7.94 1.19 14.53
CA ILE A 865 -9.21 0.44 14.38
C ILE A 865 -8.99 -1.08 14.31
N PRO A 866 -7.99 -1.63 13.57
CA PRO A 866 -7.72 -3.08 13.58
C PRO A 866 -7.42 -3.63 14.96
N ILE A 867 -6.69 -2.91 15.81
CA ILE A 867 -6.37 -3.33 17.17
C ILE A 867 -7.63 -3.37 18.05
N LYS A 868 -8.51 -2.38 17.92
CA LYS A 868 -9.82 -2.39 18.61
C LYS A 868 -10.66 -3.59 18.20
N ARG A 869 -10.76 -3.83 16.87
CA ARG A 869 -11.50 -5.00 16.33
C ARG A 869 -10.91 -6.31 16.84
N PHE A 870 -9.58 -6.43 16.82
CA PHE A 870 -8.87 -7.59 17.35
C PHE A 870 -9.24 -7.86 18.82
N GLY A 871 -9.21 -6.85 19.68
CA GLY A 871 -9.58 -6.98 21.10
C GLY A 871 -11.02 -7.44 21.29
N ILE A 872 -11.96 -6.83 20.59
CA ILE A 872 -13.40 -7.20 20.66
C ILE A 872 -13.63 -8.63 20.14
N LEU A 873 -13.04 -8.97 19.02
CA LEU A 873 -13.24 -10.27 18.39
C LEU A 873 -12.65 -11.40 19.25
N ILE A 874 -11.47 -11.23 19.82
CA ILE A 874 -10.90 -12.21 20.76
C ILE A 874 -11.74 -12.28 22.03
N PHE A 875 -12.21 -11.16 22.60
CA PHE A 875 -13.11 -11.16 23.75
C PHE A 875 -14.31 -12.06 23.49
N ILE A 876 -15.01 -11.86 22.40
CA ILE A 876 -16.20 -12.65 22.05
C ILE A 876 -15.83 -14.11 21.83
N THR A 877 -14.76 -14.39 21.07
CA THR A 877 -14.38 -15.75 20.71
C THR A 877 -13.86 -16.56 21.89
N MET A 878 -13.17 -15.95 22.86
CA MET A 878 -12.74 -16.64 24.08
C MET A 878 -13.94 -17.06 24.94
N ILE A 879 -14.97 -16.21 25.05
CA ILE A 879 -16.22 -16.55 25.74
C ILE A 879 -16.91 -17.72 25.02
N ILE A 880 -17.06 -17.65 23.71
CA ILE A 880 -17.70 -18.72 22.92
C ILE A 880 -16.89 -20.03 22.99
N SER A 881 -15.55 -19.95 22.99
CA SER A 881 -14.67 -21.11 23.13
C SER A 881 -14.88 -21.81 24.48
N SER A 882 -14.96 -21.05 25.57
CA SER A 882 -15.22 -21.60 26.90
C SER A 882 -16.64 -22.22 27.00
N ILE A 883 -17.66 -21.54 26.42
CA ILE A 883 -19.01 -22.05 26.37
C ILE A 883 -19.04 -23.35 25.56
N SER A 884 -18.42 -23.40 24.39
CA SER A 884 -18.42 -24.62 23.56
C SER A 884 -17.67 -25.78 24.25
N ALA A 885 -16.58 -25.50 24.98
CA ALA A 885 -15.86 -26.50 25.76
C ALA A 885 -16.68 -27.04 26.97
N LEU A 886 -17.54 -26.19 27.59
CA LEU A 886 -18.34 -26.56 28.73
C LEU A 886 -19.72 -27.13 28.37
N PHE A 887 -20.29 -26.80 27.23
CA PHE A 887 -21.61 -27.27 26.83
C PHE A 887 -21.54 -28.32 25.73
N LEU A 888 -20.88 -28.01 24.63
CA LEU A 888 -20.89 -28.86 23.43
C LEU A 888 -20.05 -30.14 23.64
N LEU A 889 -18.81 -30.01 24.14
CA LEU A 889 -17.93 -31.16 24.35
C LEU A 889 -18.47 -32.15 25.39
N PRO A 890 -18.86 -31.76 26.62
CA PRO A 890 -19.42 -32.70 27.60
C PRO A 890 -20.70 -33.36 27.09
N LYS A 891 -21.53 -32.65 26.32
CA LYS A 891 -22.72 -33.18 25.71
C LYS A 891 -22.44 -34.30 24.72
N PHE A 892 -21.49 -34.10 23.80
CA PHE A 892 -21.08 -35.16 22.87
C PHE A 892 -20.48 -36.34 23.60
N LEU A 893 -19.63 -36.12 24.60
CA LEU A 893 -19.04 -37.17 25.40
C LEU A 893 -20.08 -37.96 26.19
N PHE A 894 -21.10 -37.29 26.73
CA PHE A 894 -22.18 -37.91 27.49
C PHE A 894 -23.04 -38.81 26.62
N LEU A 895 -23.32 -38.42 25.38
CA LEU A 895 -24.13 -39.15 24.41
C LEU A 895 -23.37 -40.34 23.81
N ILE A 896 -22.13 -40.13 23.35
CA ILE A 896 -21.38 -41.13 22.57
C ILE A 896 -20.60 -42.08 23.49
N LYS A 897 -20.25 -41.69 24.69
CA LYS A 897 -19.48 -42.49 25.70
C LYS A 897 -18.25 -43.17 25.10
N PRO A 898 -17.33 -42.40 24.45
CA PRO A 898 -16.25 -42.99 23.68
C PRO A 898 -15.28 -43.82 24.58
N LYS A 899 -14.74 -44.90 24.03
CA LYS A 899 -13.88 -45.86 24.79
C LYS A 899 -12.61 -45.23 25.37
N PHE A 900 -12.05 -44.16 24.75
CA PHE A 900 -10.79 -43.56 25.22
C PHE A 900 -10.92 -42.86 26.59
N ILE A 901 -12.13 -42.52 27.03
CA ILE A 901 -12.38 -41.92 28.35
C ILE A 901 -12.40 -42.97 29.43
N LYS A 902 -12.82 -44.20 29.09
CA LYS A 902 -12.85 -45.31 30.07
C LYS A 902 -11.52 -46.01 30.26
N LYS A 903 -10.58 -45.89 29.32
CA LYS A 903 -9.20 -46.34 29.44
C LYS A 903 -8.31 -45.29 30.12
#